data_7776c7842bbc156ea06120a598a03c79
#
_entry.id   7776c7842bbc156ea06120a598a03c79
#
_cell.length_a   1.000
_cell.length_b   1.000
_cell.length_c   1.000
_cell.angle_alpha   90.00
_cell.angle_beta   90.00
_cell.angle_gamma   90.00
#
_symmetry.space_group_name_H-M   'P 1'
#
loop_
_entity.id
_entity.type
_entity.pdbx_description
1 polymer ?
#
loop_
_entity_poly.entity_id
_entity_poly.type
_entity_poly.pdbx_seq_one_letter_code
_entity_poly.pdbx_strand_id
1 'polypeptide(L)'
;MTINAVFDCIEFGVLSVKEIQQMAVVEINNTKLYGPNSVYDERLGPTVITKDNCVTCGCTAKMCTGHFGMIKLSHPIFHPLYEKEIIKLLKLFCFSCFRLIQSTEDKAKKLDRVVDKASVCPYCNLKQPTWEVDEQGGDALSCLYMSFEDRRVECTTYDVLSIFEHYSTEDLQLLGVYTEPINLIIQLLPVLPPSTRPVVMLDDKYCDDDLTIQYIEIIKVNNLIQSKKESGQIDDLDKHIKVLYFRISSLFNNSSGKSKHNTNGKAIKGIKERLATKNGLMRENLMGKRVEQSARTVIGPEPTLCMNQLAIPEEFARTLTIAERVTRFNLEYLTKLVHSGKAKFVRKPTSTGGWMEINLQYALKRRGTRLMNGDIIIRQGREIQYDSKMQLSPDDYLIREGELINVFADADKYIQLEIGDIVDRCLRDGDYVILNRQPTLHAGSMIAQRVKVVPGKTLRFSLCITKSLNADFDGDEGNLHVPQQPNAIVELEQLSSVQNHILSQQSGNTNTVLVQDNLLSLYLMTHKPRENILEREDFFDLCMCLVNIEGKPWTFDELQYKFKHIGIHPEQGVDGYQVISLCFPNTFTFRMEEVEIYAGCWKSGCFTKKVMSKIIKTVYHVYGETETMKLINNLTFVSNKWLSHRAFSIGLEDCFTGTQTDSPQTLIPETIMRCFTEANSLQSQIYHEGIKEVRIQGSLNKARDVGMRIAKESLSPSNNFLSTVHSGSKGDFFNIAQIAGLLGQQNFRGKRAGNVLNNGKRSLYHYDWDLKEDKDIYESRGFIRHSFLRGLNPREQYFHAISGREGITDTALGTGETGYMQRRIIKLMEDVHVANDGTIRDDCNRIYQFYYGKHGFDTTGLPNIHDLASEINTRIELNSQ
;
A
#
# COMPACT_ATOMS: atom_id res chain seq x y z
N MET A 1 -32.12 -21.56 -30.30
CA MET A 1 -30.69 -21.65 -30.61
C MET A 1 -29.98 -20.56 -29.81
N THR A 2 -29.29 -20.92 -28.76
CA THR A 2 -28.41 -20.00 -28.04
C THR A 2 -27.13 -19.85 -28.88
N ILE A 3 -26.93 -18.68 -29.44
CA ILE A 3 -25.68 -18.34 -30.13
C ILE A 3 -24.67 -18.10 -29.01
N ASN A 4 -23.75 -19.05 -28.80
CA ASN A 4 -22.59 -18.81 -27.94
C ASN A 4 -21.62 -17.94 -28.74
N ALA A 5 -21.74 -16.62 -28.60
CA ALA A 5 -20.75 -15.69 -29.11
C ALA A 5 -19.58 -15.63 -28.12
N VAL A 6 -18.38 -15.94 -28.60
CA VAL A 6 -17.14 -15.74 -27.85
C VAL A 6 -16.57 -14.41 -28.30
N PHE A 7 -16.30 -13.50 -27.38
CA PHE A 7 -15.61 -12.26 -27.67
C PHE A 7 -14.14 -12.57 -27.94
N ASP A 8 -13.63 -12.14 -29.08
CA ASP A 8 -12.24 -12.31 -29.48
C ASP A 8 -11.38 -11.15 -28.96
N CYS A 9 -11.81 -9.92 -29.24
CA CYS A 9 -11.12 -8.70 -28.81
C CYS A 9 -12.10 -7.54 -28.60
N ILE A 10 -11.62 -6.52 -27.92
CA ILE A 10 -12.28 -5.21 -27.79
C ILE A 10 -11.36 -4.17 -28.45
N GLU A 11 -11.87 -3.50 -29.49
CA GLU A 11 -11.16 -2.43 -30.17
C GLU A 11 -11.67 -1.08 -29.68
N PHE A 12 -10.74 -0.17 -29.38
CA PHE A 12 -11.04 1.21 -29.04
C PHE A 12 -10.83 2.09 -30.29
N GLY A 13 -11.87 2.79 -30.70
CA GLY A 13 -11.85 3.68 -31.86
C GLY A 13 -12.51 5.01 -31.58
N VAL A 14 -12.48 5.90 -32.56
CA VAL A 14 -13.22 7.16 -32.54
C VAL A 14 -14.56 6.93 -33.20
N LEU A 15 -15.64 7.34 -32.55
CA LEU A 15 -17.00 7.19 -33.06
C LEU A 15 -17.21 7.99 -34.36
N SER A 16 -17.81 7.34 -35.33
CA SER A 16 -18.21 7.98 -36.57
C SER A 16 -19.48 8.87 -36.38
N VAL A 17 -19.68 9.79 -37.28
CA VAL A 17 -20.88 10.66 -37.32
C VAL A 17 -22.17 9.80 -37.31
N LYS A 18 -22.18 8.69 -38.06
CA LYS A 18 -23.34 7.78 -38.17
C LYS A 18 -23.60 7.06 -36.82
N GLU A 19 -22.57 6.58 -36.17
CA GLU A 19 -22.69 5.92 -34.87
C GLU A 19 -23.19 6.88 -33.77
N ILE A 20 -22.67 8.13 -33.76
CA ILE A 20 -23.16 9.14 -32.82
C ILE A 20 -24.66 9.46 -33.08
N GLN A 21 -25.08 9.54 -34.32
CA GLN A 21 -26.48 9.76 -34.66
C GLN A 21 -27.38 8.58 -34.26
N GLN A 22 -26.90 7.35 -34.35
CA GLN A 22 -27.63 6.14 -33.95
C GLN A 22 -27.75 6.03 -32.44
N MET A 23 -26.72 6.43 -31.71
CA MET A 23 -26.70 6.40 -30.25
C MET A 23 -27.54 7.53 -29.62
N ALA A 24 -27.59 8.69 -30.25
CA ALA A 24 -28.19 9.87 -29.66
C ALA A 24 -29.71 9.86 -29.78
N VAL A 25 -30.40 10.03 -28.66
CA VAL A 25 -31.88 10.12 -28.60
C VAL A 25 -32.39 11.56 -28.81
N VAL A 26 -31.52 12.54 -28.63
CA VAL A 26 -31.90 13.96 -28.71
C VAL A 26 -30.74 14.85 -29.19
N GLU A 27 -31.06 15.88 -30.01
CA GLU A 27 -30.13 16.96 -30.31
C GLU A 27 -30.26 18.08 -29.27
N ILE A 28 -29.14 18.48 -28.70
CA ILE A 28 -29.07 19.45 -27.59
C ILE A 28 -28.57 20.78 -28.15
N ASN A 29 -29.41 21.79 -28.10
CA ASN A 29 -29.13 23.16 -28.58
C ASN A 29 -29.56 24.25 -27.60
N ASN A 30 -30.29 23.89 -26.53
CA ASN A 30 -30.79 24.81 -25.53
C ASN A 30 -29.77 25.07 -24.43
N THR A 31 -29.50 26.32 -24.14
CA THR A 31 -28.55 26.78 -23.10
C THR A 31 -29.14 26.73 -21.68
N LYS A 32 -30.44 26.46 -21.51
CA LYS A 32 -31.06 26.27 -20.20
C LYS A 32 -30.67 24.91 -19.62
N LEU A 33 -30.65 24.79 -18.31
CA LEU A 33 -30.36 23.52 -17.63
C LEU A 33 -31.47 22.48 -17.88
N TYR A 34 -32.71 22.88 -17.76
CA TYR A 34 -33.90 22.01 -17.85
C TYR A 34 -34.81 22.43 -19.02
N GLY A 35 -35.54 21.47 -19.57
CA GLY A 35 -36.51 21.66 -20.64
C GLY A 35 -36.15 20.89 -21.91
N PRO A 36 -36.99 20.97 -22.96
CA PRO A 36 -36.70 20.25 -24.21
C PRO A 36 -35.39 20.69 -24.86
N ASN A 37 -34.64 19.71 -25.38
CA ASN A 37 -33.32 19.91 -26.04
C ASN A 37 -32.26 20.57 -25.15
N SER A 38 -32.41 20.48 -23.83
CA SER A 38 -31.43 20.95 -22.84
C SER A 38 -30.48 19.84 -22.40
N VAL A 39 -29.46 20.20 -21.61
CA VAL A 39 -28.49 19.23 -21.06
C VAL A 39 -29.13 18.23 -20.08
N TYR A 40 -30.28 18.53 -19.49
CA TYR A 40 -31.10 17.63 -18.67
C TYR A 40 -32.46 17.35 -19.31
N ASP A 41 -32.49 17.10 -20.63
CA ASP A 41 -33.69 16.66 -21.33
C ASP A 41 -34.12 15.28 -20.77
N GLU A 42 -35.43 15.09 -20.53
CA GLU A 42 -36.00 13.88 -19.94
C GLU A 42 -35.72 12.61 -20.78
N ARG A 43 -35.48 12.76 -22.08
CA ARG A 43 -35.10 11.65 -22.97
C ARG A 43 -33.72 11.09 -22.69
N LEU A 44 -32.83 11.85 -22.05
CA LEU A 44 -31.48 11.40 -21.66
C LEU A 44 -31.48 10.47 -20.44
N GLY A 45 -32.60 10.41 -19.72
CA GLY A 45 -32.78 9.58 -18.55
C GLY A 45 -33.14 10.38 -17.30
N PRO A 46 -33.61 9.71 -16.26
CA PRO A 46 -34.08 10.35 -15.04
C PRO A 46 -32.90 10.99 -14.27
N THR A 47 -33.14 12.16 -13.69
CA THR A 47 -32.21 12.84 -12.80
C THR A 47 -32.59 12.57 -11.33
N VAL A 48 -31.71 12.86 -10.39
CA VAL A 48 -31.98 12.74 -8.93
C VAL A 48 -33.20 13.61 -8.52
N ILE A 49 -33.46 14.64 -9.28
CA ILE A 49 -34.56 15.61 -9.03
C ILE A 49 -35.89 15.09 -9.58
N THR A 50 -35.88 14.35 -10.71
CA THR A 50 -37.07 13.76 -11.31
C THR A 50 -37.30 12.36 -10.75
N LYS A 51 -38.45 12.13 -10.10
CA LYS A 51 -38.81 10.81 -9.55
C LYS A 51 -39.49 9.90 -10.59
N ASP A 52 -39.70 10.38 -11.80
CA ASP A 52 -40.42 9.69 -12.84
C ASP A 52 -39.57 8.65 -13.57
N ASN A 53 -40.24 7.70 -14.22
CA ASN A 53 -39.56 6.72 -15.05
C ASN A 53 -38.96 7.38 -16.29
N CYS A 54 -37.89 6.81 -16.84
CA CYS A 54 -37.26 7.30 -18.06
C CYS A 54 -38.25 7.29 -19.25
N VAL A 55 -38.36 8.41 -19.93
CA VAL A 55 -39.28 8.56 -21.10
C VAL A 55 -38.83 7.68 -22.27
N THR A 56 -37.54 7.41 -22.42
CA THR A 56 -36.99 6.63 -23.55
C THR A 56 -37.11 5.12 -23.36
N CYS A 57 -36.81 4.59 -22.18
CA CYS A 57 -36.81 3.14 -21.91
C CYS A 57 -37.89 2.69 -20.91
N GLY A 58 -38.63 3.58 -20.27
CA GLY A 58 -39.66 3.25 -19.27
C GLY A 58 -39.10 2.74 -17.92
N CYS A 59 -37.78 2.61 -17.77
CA CYS A 59 -37.17 2.09 -16.56
C CYS A 59 -37.09 3.14 -15.44
N THR A 60 -37.11 2.65 -14.20
CA THR A 60 -36.88 3.51 -13.02
C THR A 60 -35.44 4.07 -13.00
N ALA A 61 -35.23 5.14 -12.23
CA ALA A 61 -33.92 5.77 -12.06
C ALA A 61 -32.80 4.79 -11.62
N LYS A 62 -33.15 3.70 -10.92
CA LYS A 62 -32.18 2.66 -10.50
C LYS A 62 -31.80 1.67 -11.62
N MET A 63 -32.66 1.50 -12.60
CA MET A 63 -32.52 0.50 -13.68
C MET A 63 -32.11 1.13 -15.02
N CYS A 64 -32.38 2.43 -15.22
CA CYS A 64 -32.01 3.14 -16.43
C CYS A 64 -30.50 3.43 -16.44
N THR A 65 -29.80 2.95 -17.45
CA THR A 65 -28.36 3.22 -17.65
C THR A 65 -28.09 4.62 -18.18
N GLY A 66 -29.11 5.33 -18.63
CA GLY A 66 -29.01 6.62 -19.30
C GLY A 66 -28.86 6.50 -20.82
N HIS A 67 -29.21 7.58 -21.54
CA HIS A 67 -29.19 7.65 -22.99
C HIS A 67 -28.35 8.84 -23.44
N PHE A 68 -27.60 8.69 -24.55
CA PHE A 68 -26.74 9.73 -25.09
C PHE A 68 -27.55 10.79 -25.83
N GLY A 69 -27.08 12.03 -25.74
CA GLY A 69 -27.48 13.12 -26.63
C GLY A 69 -26.37 13.49 -27.61
N MET A 70 -26.62 14.43 -28.49
CA MET A 70 -25.61 14.99 -29.37
C MET A 70 -25.72 16.51 -29.48
N ILE A 71 -24.61 17.19 -29.69
CA ILE A 71 -24.52 18.60 -30.07
C ILE A 71 -24.01 18.66 -31.52
N LYS A 72 -24.77 19.26 -32.42
CA LYS A 72 -24.32 19.52 -33.77
C LYS A 72 -23.46 20.78 -33.80
N LEU A 73 -22.21 20.64 -34.16
CA LEU A 73 -21.28 21.76 -34.23
C LEU A 73 -21.52 22.57 -35.51
N SER A 74 -21.62 23.90 -35.37
CA SER A 74 -21.76 24.82 -36.49
C SER A 74 -20.46 24.95 -37.30
N HIS A 75 -19.32 24.56 -36.71
CA HIS A 75 -18.03 24.49 -37.37
C HIS A 75 -17.32 23.22 -36.96
N PRO A 76 -16.87 22.35 -37.88
CA PRO A 76 -16.11 21.15 -37.58
C PRO A 76 -14.77 21.52 -36.90
N ILE A 77 -14.31 20.68 -35.98
CA ILE A 77 -13.13 20.95 -35.16
C ILE A 77 -12.20 19.73 -35.19
N PHE A 78 -10.88 19.96 -35.21
CA PHE A 78 -9.91 18.87 -35.00
C PHE A 78 -10.10 18.21 -33.66
N HIS A 79 -9.97 16.90 -33.61
CA HIS A 79 -10.10 16.16 -32.35
C HIS A 79 -8.89 16.47 -31.44
N PRO A 80 -9.09 17.09 -30.25
CA PRO A 80 -7.98 17.59 -29.43
C PRO A 80 -6.99 16.53 -28.92
N LEU A 81 -7.41 15.27 -28.85
CA LEU A 81 -6.54 14.17 -28.42
C LEU A 81 -5.70 13.57 -29.55
N TYR A 82 -6.05 13.83 -30.83
CA TYR A 82 -5.43 13.20 -32.00
C TYR A 82 -4.76 14.20 -32.95
N GLU A 83 -4.41 15.36 -32.45
CA GLU A 83 -3.77 16.43 -33.28
C GLU A 83 -2.46 15.96 -33.93
N LYS A 84 -1.64 15.23 -33.18
CA LYS A 84 -0.36 14.69 -33.68
C LYS A 84 -0.58 13.64 -34.78
N GLU A 85 -1.61 12.82 -34.60
CA GLU A 85 -2.00 11.81 -35.58
C GLU A 85 -2.53 12.42 -36.87
N ILE A 86 -3.33 13.47 -36.78
CA ILE A 86 -3.80 14.24 -37.95
C ILE A 86 -2.61 14.78 -38.72
N ILE A 87 -1.64 15.42 -38.05
CA ILE A 87 -0.45 15.96 -38.71
C ILE A 87 0.40 14.85 -39.34
N LYS A 88 0.56 13.70 -38.65
CA LYS A 88 1.28 12.55 -39.20
C LYS A 88 0.62 12.01 -40.45
N LEU A 89 -0.69 11.84 -40.44
CA LEU A 89 -1.44 11.39 -41.60
C LEU A 89 -1.28 12.35 -42.80
N LEU A 90 -1.38 13.66 -42.57
CA LEU A 90 -1.17 14.66 -43.61
C LEU A 90 0.26 14.65 -44.18
N LYS A 91 1.26 14.28 -43.42
CA LYS A 91 2.66 14.13 -43.84
C LYS A 91 2.94 12.84 -44.63
N LEU A 92 2.19 11.78 -44.37
CA LEU A 92 2.38 10.45 -44.95
C LEU A 92 1.70 10.30 -46.32
N PHE A 93 0.61 11.02 -46.56
CA PHE A 93 -0.15 10.95 -47.79
C PHE A 93 0.12 12.17 -48.67
N CYS A 94 0.13 11.96 -50.00
CA CYS A 94 0.27 13.04 -50.95
C CYS A 94 -0.99 13.92 -50.94
N PHE A 95 -0.83 15.23 -50.85
CA PHE A 95 -1.95 16.17 -50.82
C PHE A 95 -2.68 16.31 -52.19
N SER A 96 -2.10 15.81 -53.27
CA SER A 96 -2.67 15.93 -54.63
C SER A 96 -3.25 14.61 -55.15
N CYS A 97 -2.53 13.48 -55.03
CA CYS A 97 -3.02 12.19 -55.51
C CYS A 97 -3.54 11.28 -54.41
N PHE A 98 -3.47 11.72 -53.15
CA PHE A 98 -3.98 11.06 -51.95
C PHE A 98 -3.45 9.64 -51.68
N ARG A 99 -2.33 9.25 -52.33
CA ARG A 99 -1.66 7.95 -52.10
C ARG A 99 -0.57 8.07 -51.06
N LEU A 100 -0.30 6.94 -50.42
CA LEU A 100 0.77 6.84 -49.43
C LEU A 100 2.13 7.09 -50.09
N ILE A 101 2.92 8.04 -49.56
CA ILE A 101 4.17 8.51 -50.15
C ILE A 101 5.32 7.51 -50.00
N GLN A 102 5.33 6.69 -48.91
CA GLN A 102 6.38 5.73 -48.64
C GLN A 102 5.96 4.30 -49.00
N SER A 103 6.82 3.60 -49.77
CA SER A 103 6.62 2.18 -50.06
C SER A 103 7.01 1.29 -48.85
N THR A 104 6.21 0.28 -48.63
CA THR A 104 6.18 -0.60 -47.46
C THR A 104 7.27 -1.69 -47.42
N GLU A 105 8.44 -1.51 -48.03
CA GLU A 105 9.51 -2.53 -47.95
C GLU A 105 10.11 -2.70 -46.55
N ASP A 106 9.95 -1.72 -45.67
CA ASP A 106 10.35 -1.79 -44.27
C ASP A 106 9.16 -2.14 -43.31
N LYS A 107 8.54 -3.30 -43.49
CA LYS A 107 7.36 -3.78 -42.73
C LYS A 107 7.53 -3.89 -41.20
N ALA A 108 8.67 -3.50 -40.64
CA ALA A 108 8.99 -3.70 -39.22
C ALA A 108 9.16 -2.40 -38.42
N LYS A 109 9.04 -1.22 -39.03
CA LYS A 109 9.20 0.02 -38.29
C LYS A 109 7.85 0.64 -37.95
N LYS A 110 7.58 0.75 -36.65
CA LYS A 110 6.41 1.45 -36.11
C LYS A 110 6.27 2.85 -36.72
N LEU A 111 5.02 3.28 -36.95
CA LEU A 111 4.59 4.59 -37.43
C LEU A 111 5.39 5.78 -36.85
N ASP A 112 5.91 5.66 -35.64
CA ASP A 112 6.70 6.68 -34.95
C ASP A 112 8.11 6.95 -35.54
N ARG A 113 8.64 6.07 -36.41
CA ARG A 113 9.99 6.18 -36.97
C ARG A 113 10.03 6.52 -38.49
N VAL A 114 8.85 6.61 -39.09
CA VAL A 114 8.73 6.78 -40.59
C VAL A 114 8.74 8.23 -41.05
N VAL A 115 8.81 9.20 -40.16
CA VAL A 115 8.67 10.61 -40.48
C VAL A 115 10.03 11.28 -40.62
N ASP A 116 10.69 11.15 -41.78
CA ASP A 116 11.51 12.24 -42.30
C ASP A 116 11.83 12.07 -43.81
N LYS A 117 11.38 13.07 -44.64
CA LYS A 117 12.00 13.47 -45.92
C LYS A 117 11.59 12.75 -47.21
N ALA A 118 10.32 12.57 -47.50
CA ALA A 118 9.93 12.53 -48.90
C ALA A 118 9.48 13.92 -49.34
N SER A 119 10.36 14.70 -49.92
CA SER A 119 10.04 16.05 -50.42
C SER A 119 9.22 16.06 -51.74
N VAL A 120 9.10 14.90 -52.40
CA VAL A 120 8.41 14.73 -53.66
C VAL A 120 7.61 13.43 -53.67
N CYS A 121 6.40 13.46 -54.17
CA CYS A 121 5.56 12.25 -54.30
C CYS A 121 6.10 11.34 -55.41
N PRO A 122 6.30 10.02 -55.16
CA PRO A 122 6.82 9.09 -56.19
C PRO A 122 5.79 8.77 -57.28
N TYR A 123 4.50 9.06 -57.08
CA TYR A 123 3.44 8.76 -58.04
C TYR A 123 3.09 9.92 -58.96
N CYS A 124 3.02 11.12 -58.46
CA CYS A 124 2.63 12.32 -59.21
C CYS A 124 3.77 13.34 -59.40
N ASN A 125 4.97 13.08 -58.85
CA ASN A 125 6.17 13.93 -58.92
C ASN A 125 5.98 15.36 -58.35
N LEU A 126 4.93 15.61 -57.55
CA LEU A 126 4.70 16.90 -56.94
C LEU A 126 5.48 17.04 -55.65
N LYS A 127 6.04 18.23 -55.41
CA LYS A 127 6.71 18.58 -54.18
C LYS A 127 5.67 18.68 -53.06
N GLN A 128 5.93 18.01 -51.93
CA GLN A 128 5.01 17.99 -50.81
C GLN A 128 5.16 19.26 -49.94
N PRO A 129 4.04 19.75 -49.34
CA PRO A 129 4.09 20.88 -48.43
C PRO A 129 4.71 20.49 -47.10
N THR A 130 5.29 21.47 -46.41
CA THR A 130 5.58 21.33 -44.99
C THR A 130 4.39 21.75 -44.16
N TRP A 131 3.99 20.90 -43.20
CA TRP A 131 2.86 21.15 -42.31
C TRP A 131 3.36 21.75 -41.00
N GLU A 132 2.89 22.95 -40.67
CA GLU A 132 3.28 23.70 -39.47
C GLU A 132 2.06 24.01 -38.60
N VAL A 133 2.26 24.03 -37.31
CA VAL A 133 1.27 24.43 -36.31
C VAL A 133 1.67 25.75 -35.69
N ASP A 134 0.76 26.65 -35.50
CA ASP A 134 1.04 27.88 -34.77
C ASP A 134 1.04 27.66 -33.26
N GLU A 135 2.22 27.55 -32.70
CA GLU A 135 2.43 27.38 -31.26
C GLU A 135 2.29 28.67 -30.41
N GLN A 136 2.05 29.82 -31.05
CA GLN A 136 2.02 31.14 -30.39
C GLN A 136 0.84 31.30 -29.39
N GLY A 137 -0.06 30.34 -29.27
CA GLY A 137 -1.20 30.35 -28.33
C GLY A 137 -1.11 29.36 -27.17
N GLY A 138 -0.10 28.52 -27.13
CA GLY A 138 0.24 27.67 -25.99
C GLY A 138 -0.69 26.50 -25.66
N ASP A 139 -1.73 26.19 -26.41
CA ASP A 139 -2.52 24.96 -26.32
C ASP A 139 -3.36 24.78 -27.60
N ALA A 140 -3.06 23.72 -28.33
CA ALA A 140 -3.90 23.06 -29.28
C ALA A 140 -3.94 23.65 -30.71
N LEU A 141 -4.12 22.77 -31.68
CA LEU A 141 -4.23 22.99 -33.14
C LEU A 141 -5.39 23.91 -33.49
N SER A 142 -5.29 25.19 -33.14
CA SER A 142 -6.30 26.16 -33.56
C SER A 142 -6.12 26.56 -35.05
N CYS A 143 -4.90 26.51 -35.59
CA CYS A 143 -4.59 26.82 -36.96
C CYS A 143 -3.50 25.89 -37.50
N LEU A 144 -3.77 25.22 -38.61
CA LEU A 144 -2.83 24.39 -39.36
C LEU A 144 -2.40 25.18 -40.62
N TYR A 145 -1.09 25.25 -40.84
CA TYR A 145 -0.54 25.92 -42.00
C TYR A 145 0.17 24.96 -42.94
N MET A 146 -0.03 25.13 -44.19
CA MET A 146 0.64 24.42 -45.23
C MET A 146 1.62 25.40 -45.89
N SER A 147 2.92 25.11 -45.85
CA SER A 147 3.97 25.94 -46.39
C SER A 147 4.53 25.33 -47.69
N PHE A 148 4.42 26.07 -48.81
CA PHE A 148 5.06 25.79 -50.10
C PHE A 148 6.10 26.87 -50.39
N GLU A 149 7.36 26.49 -50.50
CA GLU A 149 8.49 27.39 -50.76
C GLU A 149 8.45 28.61 -49.83
N ASP A 150 8.03 29.77 -50.26
CA ASP A 150 7.94 30.98 -49.43
C ASP A 150 6.49 31.43 -49.15
N ARG A 151 5.50 30.58 -49.47
CA ARG A 151 4.08 30.90 -49.22
C ARG A 151 3.51 30.02 -48.15
N ARG A 152 2.95 30.65 -47.13
CA ARG A 152 2.24 30.01 -46.04
C ARG A 152 0.74 30.22 -46.25
N VAL A 153 0.00 29.10 -46.31
CA VAL A 153 -1.46 29.07 -46.48
C VAL A 153 -2.10 28.43 -45.27
N GLU A 154 -3.11 29.07 -44.74
CA GLU A 154 -3.91 28.53 -43.65
C GLU A 154 -4.84 27.44 -44.18
N CYS A 155 -4.81 26.24 -43.58
CA CYS A 155 -5.71 25.14 -43.90
C CYS A 155 -6.84 25.07 -42.86
N THR A 156 -8.04 25.19 -43.35
CA THR A 156 -9.26 25.08 -42.55
C THR A 156 -9.57 23.61 -42.25
N THR A 157 -10.39 23.37 -41.23
CA THR A 157 -10.87 21.99 -40.89
C THR A 157 -11.67 21.39 -42.06
N TYR A 158 -12.32 22.20 -42.90
CA TYR A 158 -13.03 21.74 -44.11
C TYR A 158 -12.07 21.23 -45.17
N ASP A 159 -10.92 21.92 -45.38
CA ASP A 159 -9.89 21.49 -46.33
C ASP A 159 -9.31 20.13 -45.94
N VAL A 160 -8.99 19.96 -44.67
CA VAL A 160 -8.47 18.66 -44.14
C VAL A 160 -9.53 17.57 -44.26
N LEU A 161 -10.80 17.88 -44.00
CA LEU A 161 -11.89 16.93 -44.15
C LEU A 161 -11.99 16.43 -45.59
N SER A 162 -11.94 17.34 -46.55
CA SER A 162 -11.97 16.97 -47.97
C SER A 162 -10.76 16.14 -48.41
N ILE A 163 -9.59 16.37 -47.82
CA ILE A 163 -8.38 15.55 -48.04
C ILE A 163 -8.59 14.13 -47.50
N PHE A 164 -9.11 13.99 -46.29
CA PHE A 164 -9.33 12.70 -45.64
C PHE A 164 -10.40 11.84 -46.31
N GLU A 165 -11.39 12.45 -46.97
CA GLU A 165 -12.41 11.75 -47.77
C GLU A 165 -11.82 10.97 -48.95
N HIS A 166 -10.64 11.36 -49.43
CA HIS A 166 -10.00 10.75 -50.60
C HIS A 166 -8.95 9.67 -50.23
N TYR A 167 -8.68 9.43 -48.94
CA TYR A 167 -7.71 8.40 -48.53
C TYR A 167 -8.26 6.99 -48.74
N SER A 168 -7.41 6.11 -49.32
CA SER A 168 -7.76 4.72 -49.55
C SER A 168 -7.75 3.93 -48.23
N THR A 169 -8.79 3.10 -48.01
CA THR A 169 -8.87 2.20 -46.85
C THR A 169 -7.74 1.17 -46.87
N GLU A 170 -7.28 0.73 -48.05
CA GLU A 170 -6.17 -0.23 -48.16
C GLU A 170 -4.85 0.36 -47.67
N ASP A 171 -4.55 1.61 -48.02
CA ASP A 171 -3.35 2.31 -47.61
C ASP A 171 -3.36 2.61 -46.08
N LEU A 172 -4.54 2.87 -45.51
CA LEU A 172 -4.70 3.07 -44.06
C LEU A 172 -4.48 1.77 -43.28
N GLN A 173 -5.00 0.64 -43.77
CA GLN A 173 -4.78 -0.68 -43.15
C GLN A 173 -3.30 -1.07 -43.19
N LEU A 174 -2.57 -0.74 -44.25
CA LEU A 174 -1.12 -0.96 -44.32
C LEU A 174 -0.35 -0.18 -43.23
N LEU A 175 -0.87 0.98 -42.82
CA LEU A 175 -0.31 1.76 -41.69
C LEU A 175 -0.78 1.28 -40.32
N GLY A 176 -1.68 0.28 -40.26
CA GLY A 176 -2.31 -0.18 -39.03
C GLY A 176 -3.36 0.78 -38.46
N VAL A 177 -3.90 1.66 -39.33
CA VAL A 177 -4.98 2.60 -38.95
C VAL A 177 -6.31 2.00 -39.41
N TYR A 178 -7.09 1.53 -38.42
CA TYR A 178 -8.40 0.90 -38.68
C TYR A 178 -9.58 1.91 -38.62
N THR A 179 -9.37 3.06 -38.00
CA THR A 179 -10.37 4.13 -37.91
C THR A 179 -10.29 5.03 -39.14
N GLU A 180 -11.43 5.36 -39.73
CA GLU A 180 -11.49 6.35 -40.85
C GLU A 180 -10.98 7.71 -40.33
N PRO A 181 -10.01 8.36 -41.04
CA PRO A 181 -9.44 9.64 -40.62
C PRO A 181 -10.45 10.78 -40.52
N ILE A 182 -11.57 10.68 -41.25
CA ILE A 182 -12.69 11.64 -41.21
C ILE A 182 -13.21 11.79 -39.80
N ASN A 183 -13.23 10.70 -39.01
CA ASN A 183 -13.71 10.67 -37.62
C ASN A 183 -12.79 11.44 -36.66
N LEU A 184 -11.56 11.76 -37.06
CA LEU A 184 -10.65 12.64 -36.32
C LEU A 184 -11.04 14.12 -36.38
N ILE A 185 -12.07 14.45 -37.17
CA ILE A 185 -12.65 15.79 -37.23
C ILE A 185 -14.05 15.73 -36.62
N ILE A 186 -14.24 16.39 -35.49
CA ILE A 186 -15.49 16.37 -34.74
C ILE A 186 -16.51 17.27 -35.44
N GLN A 187 -17.57 16.68 -35.95
CA GLN A 187 -18.76 17.37 -36.50
C GLN A 187 -19.94 17.28 -35.52
N LEU A 188 -20.06 16.14 -34.82
CA LEU A 188 -21.06 15.88 -33.77
C LEU A 188 -20.32 15.56 -32.47
N LEU A 189 -20.71 16.24 -31.41
CA LEU A 189 -20.16 16.00 -30.09
C LEU A 189 -21.19 15.18 -29.29
N PRO A 190 -20.86 13.95 -28.84
CA PRO A 190 -21.75 13.17 -28.00
C PRO A 190 -21.88 13.81 -26.61
N VAL A 191 -23.08 13.82 -26.06
CA VAL A 191 -23.37 14.29 -24.71
C VAL A 191 -23.68 13.09 -23.82
N LEU A 192 -22.92 12.96 -22.75
CA LEU A 192 -23.07 11.89 -21.78
C LEU A 192 -24.41 11.98 -21.03
N PRO A 193 -25.02 10.86 -20.67
CA PRO A 193 -26.27 10.83 -19.91
C PRO A 193 -26.12 11.45 -18.51
N PRO A 194 -27.22 11.94 -17.91
CA PRO A 194 -27.21 12.49 -16.55
C PRO A 194 -26.68 11.53 -15.47
N SER A 195 -26.83 10.22 -15.66
CA SER A 195 -26.30 9.19 -14.76
C SER A 195 -24.78 9.24 -14.58
N THR A 196 -24.03 9.67 -15.59
CA THR A 196 -22.56 9.79 -15.54
C THR A 196 -22.08 11.16 -15.02
N ARG A 197 -22.98 12.14 -14.92
CA ARG A 197 -22.73 13.51 -14.44
C ARG A 197 -23.82 13.94 -13.45
N PRO A 198 -23.97 13.22 -12.32
CA PRO A 198 -25.06 13.44 -11.37
C PRO A 198 -24.93 14.80 -10.68
N VAL A 199 -26.07 15.40 -10.40
CA VAL A 199 -26.17 16.60 -9.56
C VAL A 199 -25.92 16.22 -8.12
N VAL A 200 -25.06 16.96 -7.43
CA VAL A 200 -24.73 16.75 -6.01
C VAL A 200 -25.41 17.81 -5.16
N MET A 201 -26.01 17.42 -4.05
CA MET A 201 -26.57 18.33 -3.07
C MET A 201 -25.54 18.63 -1.99
N LEU A 202 -25.17 19.89 -1.84
CA LEU A 202 -24.26 20.43 -0.82
C LEU A 202 -24.97 21.56 -0.09
N ASP A 203 -25.10 21.47 1.22
CA ASP A 203 -25.69 22.51 2.09
C ASP A 203 -27.03 23.04 1.53
N ASP A 204 -27.95 22.13 1.21
CA ASP A 204 -29.27 22.40 0.60
C ASP A 204 -29.22 23.11 -0.78
N LYS A 205 -28.07 23.17 -1.43
CA LYS A 205 -27.90 23.69 -2.79
C LYS A 205 -27.52 22.59 -3.77
N TYR A 206 -28.16 22.60 -4.93
CA TYR A 206 -27.78 21.71 -6.02
C TYR A 206 -26.56 22.27 -6.72
N CYS A 207 -25.54 21.44 -6.84
CA CYS A 207 -24.31 21.72 -7.60
C CYS A 207 -24.26 20.84 -8.84
N ASP A 208 -24.22 21.48 -10.00
CA ASP A 208 -24.07 20.78 -11.26
C ASP A 208 -22.67 20.21 -11.43
N ASP A 209 -22.62 19.11 -12.17
CA ASP A 209 -21.35 18.47 -12.51
C ASP A 209 -20.50 19.34 -13.48
N ASP A 210 -19.19 19.23 -13.37
CA ASP A 210 -18.22 19.96 -14.19
C ASP A 210 -18.45 19.77 -15.70
N LEU A 211 -18.80 18.53 -16.13
CA LEU A 211 -19.10 18.26 -17.55
C LEU A 211 -20.38 18.94 -18.00
N THR A 212 -21.41 19.06 -17.15
CA THR A 212 -22.64 19.78 -17.46
C THR A 212 -22.35 21.25 -17.74
N ILE A 213 -21.51 21.88 -16.92
CA ILE A 213 -21.09 23.27 -17.09
C ILE A 213 -20.35 23.44 -18.43
N GLN A 214 -19.44 22.52 -18.75
CA GLN A 214 -18.70 22.54 -20.02
C GLN A 214 -19.63 22.41 -21.23
N TYR A 215 -20.59 21.48 -21.20
CA TYR A 215 -21.56 21.35 -22.30
C TYR A 215 -22.38 22.65 -22.52
N ILE A 216 -22.83 23.30 -21.45
CA ILE A 216 -23.58 24.57 -21.55
C ILE A 216 -22.71 25.67 -22.20
N GLU A 217 -21.43 25.77 -21.79
CA GLU A 217 -20.52 26.75 -22.36
C GLU A 217 -20.23 26.46 -23.85
N ILE A 218 -20.12 25.18 -24.24
CA ILE A 218 -19.96 24.79 -25.65
C ILE A 218 -21.22 25.17 -26.45
N ILE A 219 -22.41 24.89 -25.93
CA ILE A 219 -23.68 25.22 -26.61
C ILE A 219 -23.83 26.74 -26.80
N LYS A 220 -23.49 27.54 -25.79
CA LYS A 220 -23.53 29.01 -25.90
C LYS A 220 -22.66 29.54 -27.04
N VAL A 221 -21.41 29.06 -27.10
CA VAL A 221 -20.46 29.50 -28.14
C VAL A 221 -20.89 28.98 -29.53
N ASN A 222 -21.35 27.72 -29.60
CA ASN A 222 -21.84 27.12 -30.85
C ASN A 222 -23.04 27.88 -31.43
N ASN A 223 -24.03 28.23 -30.60
CA ASN A 223 -25.20 29.00 -30.99
C ASN A 223 -24.81 30.42 -31.44
N LEU A 224 -23.80 31.01 -30.78
CA LEU A 224 -23.28 32.34 -31.19
C LEU A 224 -22.61 32.29 -32.60
N ILE A 225 -21.82 31.24 -32.87
CA ILE A 225 -21.20 31.01 -34.17
C ILE A 225 -22.27 30.80 -35.22
N GLN A 226 -23.33 30.01 -34.91
CA GLN A 226 -24.43 29.80 -35.86
C GLN A 226 -25.16 31.08 -36.19
N SER A 227 -25.53 31.88 -35.21
CA SER A 227 -26.25 33.17 -35.42
C SER A 227 -25.40 34.16 -36.22
N LYS A 228 -24.08 34.19 -36.01
CA LYS A 228 -23.18 35.05 -36.81
C LYS A 228 -23.03 34.58 -38.27
N LYS A 229 -22.99 33.27 -38.51
CA LYS A 229 -23.02 32.71 -39.88
C LYS A 229 -24.31 33.03 -40.60
N GLU A 230 -25.45 32.91 -39.93
CA GLU A 230 -26.77 33.24 -40.49
C GLU A 230 -26.95 34.74 -40.75
N SER A 231 -26.34 35.60 -39.92
CA SER A 231 -26.38 37.06 -40.11
C SER A 231 -25.32 37.62 -41.10
N GLY A 232 -24.41 36.78 -41.63
CA GLY A 232 -23.38 37.17 -42.53
C GLY A 232 -22.26 38.05 -41.94
N GLN A 233 -22.17 38.13 -40.62
CA GLN A 233 -21.10 38.84 -39.89
C GLN A 233 -19.86 37.98 -39.77
N ILE A 234 -18.91 38.17 -40.68
CA ILE A 234 -17.65 37.38 -40.70
C ILE A 234 -16.63 37.92 -39.71
N ASP A 235 -16.71 39.21 -39.35
CA ASP A 235 -15.82 39.84 -38.39
C ASP A 235 -15.91 39.11 -37.02
N ASP A 236 -14.76 38.79 -36.47
CA ASP A 236 -14.61 38.02 -35.20
C ASP A 236 -15.05 36.53 -35.18
N LEU A 237 -15.44 35.94 -36.35
CA LEU A 237 -15.85 34.53 -36.40
C LEU A 237 -14.72 33.59 -35.94
N ASP A 238 -13.49 33.88 -36.40
CA ASP A 238 -12.30 33.08 -36.05
C ASP A 238 -12.00 33.10 -34.55
N LYS A 239 -12.24 34.24 -33.88
CA LYS A 239 -12.10 34.31 -32.41
C LYS A 239 -13.07 33.38 -31.68
N HIS A 240 -14.31 33.31 -32.16
CA HIS A 240 -15.32 32.43 -31.57
C HIS A 240 -15.05 30.95 -31.89
N ILE A 241 -14.52 30.62 -33.05
CA ILE A 241 -14.07 29.27 -33.39
C ILE A 241 -12.92 28.83 -32.46
N LYS A 242 -11.93 29.71 -32.21
CA LYS A 242 -10.86 29.44 -31.25
C LYS A 242 -11.39 29.22 -29.83
N VAL A 243 -12.40 30.00 -29.41
CA VAL A 243 -13.05 29.77 -28.08
C VAL A 243 -13.81 28.45 -28.08
N LEU A 244 -14.53 28.08 -29.16
CA LEU A 244 -15.21 26.79 -29.25
C LEU A 244 -14.21 25.63 -29.14
N TYR A 245 -13.11 25.73 -29.86
CA TYR A 245 -12.03 24.76 -29.78
C TYR A 245 -11.45 24.65 -28.39
N PHE A 246 -11.16 25.75 -27.70
CA PHE A 246 -10.68 25.77 -26.33
C PHE A 246 -11.68 25.10 -25.37
N ARG A 247 -12.98 25.34 -25.51
CA ARG A 247 -14.00 24.73 -24.66
C ARG A 247 -14.09 23.22 -24.88
N ILE A 248 -14.05 22.76 -26.14
CA ILE A 248 -14.05 21.31 -26.45
C ILE A 248 -12.74 20.66 -25.99
N SER A 249 -11.59 21.30 -26.22
CA SER A 249 -10.30 20.82 -25.71
C SER A 249 -10.31 20.67 -24.19
N SER A 250 -10.85 21.65 -23.48
CA SER A 250 -10.98 21.60 -22.02
C SER A 250 -11.95 20.52 -21.53
N LEU A 251 -12.99 20.17 -22.30
CA LEU A 251 -13.88 19.06 -22.01
C LEU A 251 -13.13 17.72 -22.03
N PHE A 252 -12.25 17.52 -23.01
CA PHE A 252 -11.45 16.31 -23.11
C PHE A 252 -10.27 16.30 -22.12
N ASN A 253 -9.52 17.38 -22.00
CA ASN A 253 -8.31 17.49 -21.20
C ASN A 253 -8.10 18.92 -20.68
N ASN A 254 -8.25 19.10 -19.38
CA ASN A 254 -7.95 20.35 -18.68
C ASN A 254 -6.81 20.21 -17.65
N SER A 255 -5.84 19.33 -17.94
CA SER A 255 -4.69 19.11 -17.04
C SER A 255 -3.86 20.37 -16.77
N SER A 256 -3.88 21.33 -17.71
CA SER A 256 -3.25 22.65 -17.55
C SER A 256 -3.99 23.57 -16.58
N GLY A 257 -5.25 23.24 -16.22
CA GLY A 257 -6.08 24.04 -15.30
C GLY A 257 -6.50 25.40 -15.84
N LYS A 258 -6.46 25.62 -17.16
CA LYS A 258 -6.83 26.91 -17.79
C LYS A 258 -8.32 27.20 -17.70
N SER A 259 -9.17 26.19 -17.87
CA SER A 259 -10.61 26.32 -17.67
C SER A 259 -10.94 26.23 -16.19
N LYS A 260 -11.55 27.29 -15.63
CA LYS A 260 -11.84 27.41 -14.19
C LYS A 260 -13.31 27.76 -13.96
N HIS A 261 -13.82 27.38 -12.78
CA HIS A 261 -15.12 27.82 -12.32
C HIS A 261 -15.14 29.32 -12.03
N ASN A 262 -16.17 30.00 -12.48
CA ASN A 262 -16.33 31.45 -12.26
C ASN A 262 -16.55 31.81 -10.78
N THR A 263 -17.08 30.87 -9.98
CA THR A 263 -17.46 31.12 -8.57
C THR A 263 -16.30 30.93 -7.59
N ASN A 264 -15.45 29.92 -7.77
CA ASN A 264 -14.41 29.53 -6.79
C ASN A 264 -12.99 29.46 -7.37
N GLY A 265 -12.82 29.73 -8.66
CA GLY A 265 -11.51 29.68 -9.33
C GLY A 265 -10.85 28.30 -9.43
N LYS A 266 -11.53 27.21 -9.01
CA LYS A 266 -11.01 25.86 -9.15
C LYS A 266 -11.03 25.41 -10.59
N ALA A 267 -10.03 24.62 -11.00
CA ALA A 267 -10.00 24.03 -12.34
C ALA A 267 -11.17 23.06 -12.53
N ILE A 268 -11.84 23.17 -13.67
CA ILE A 268 -12.93 22.28 -14.08
C ILE A 268 -12.32 20.95 -14.51
N LYS A 269 -12.86 19.82 -14.07
CA LYS A 269 -12.38 18.49 -14.45
C LYS A 269 -12.93 18.09 -15.82
N GLY A 270 -12.03 17.78 -16.75
CA GLY A 270 -12.39 17.18 -18.03
C GLY A 270 -12.49 15.64 -17.96
N ILE A 271 -12.74 15.01 -19.11
CA ILE A 271 -12.89 13.55 -19.23
C ILE A 271 -11.58 12.84 -18.85
N LYS A 272 -10.43 13.33 -19.32
CA LYS A 272 -9.11 12.75 -19.01
C LYS A 272 -8.82 12.75 -17.51
N GLU A 273 -9.12 13.84 -16.81
CA GLU A 273 -8.91 13.96 -15.38
C GLU A 273 -9.81 12.99 -14.58
N ARG A 274 -11.00 12.66 -15.12
CA ARG A 274 -11.89 11.65 -14.51
C ARG A 274 -11.45 10.22 -14.75
N LEU A 275 -10.72 9.94 -15.81
CA LEU A 275 -10.29 8.60 -16.19
C LEU A 275 -8.87 8.27 -15.69
N ALA A 276 -7.90 9.11 -16.04
CA ALA A 276 -6.47 8.78 -15.99
C ALA A 276 -5.74 9.23 -14.72
N THR A 277 -6.30 10.17 -13.95
CA THR A 277 -5.62 10.68 -12.75
C THR A 277 -5.62 9.68 -11.60
N LYS A 278 -4.88 9.98 -10.52
CA LYS A 278 -4.83 9.15 -9.30
C LYS A 278 -6.22 8.87 -8.72
N ASN A 279 -7.11 9.86 -8.77
CA ASN A 279 -8.49 9.77 -8.29
C ASN A 279 -9.47 9.50 -9.44
N GLY A 280 -8.97 9.06 -10.60
CA GLY A 280 -9.79 8.74 -11.76
C GLY A 280 -10.31 7.32 -11.75
N LEU A 281 -11.33 7.06 -12.58
CA LEU A 281 -12.04 5.78 -12.68
C LEU A 281 -11.10 4.59 -12.87
N MET A 282 -10.05 4.74 -13.69
CA MET A 282 -9.11 3.65 -14.01
C MET A 282 -8.32 3.21 -12.75
N ARG A 283 -7.84 4.16 -11.96
CA ARG A 283 -6.97 3.86 -10.80
C ARG A 283 -7.74 3.64 -9.50
N GLU A 284 -8.86 4.32 -9.29
CA GLU A 284 -9.61 4.29 -8.02
C GLU A 284 -10.77 3.28 -8.03
N ASN A 285 -11.36 2.96 -9.20
CA ASN A 285 -12.55 2.13 -9.29
C ASN A 285 -12.37 0.82 -10.06
N LEU A 286 -11.40 0.75 -11.02
CA LEU A 286 -11.14 -0.46 -11.80
C LEU A 286 -9.92 -1.23 -11.29
N MET A 287 -8.76 -0.58 -11.18
CA MET A 287 -7.54 -1.22 -10.67
C MET A 287 -7.57 -1.42 -9.16
N GLY A 288 -8.23 -0.55 -8.44
CA GLY A 288 -8.51 -0.66 -7.02
C GLY A 288 -9.91 -0.17 -6.75
N LYS A 289 -10.59 -0.76 -5.77
CA LYS A 289 -11.93 -0.36 -5.34
C LYS A 289 -12.11 -0.57 -3.84
N ARG A 290 -13.06 0.15 -3.25
CA ARG A 290 -13.43 -0.03 -1.84
C ARG A 290 -14.28 -1.28 -1.70
N VAL A 291 -14.02 -2.03 -0.64
CA VAL A 291 -14.75 -3.27 -0.34
C VAL A 291 -15.51 -3.12 0.98
N GLU A 292 -16.60 -3.85 1.09
CA GLU A 292 -17.38 -3.98 2.33
C GLU A 292 -16.74 -5.01 3.27
N GLN A 293 -17.29 -5.14 4.48
CA GLN A 293 -16.80 -6.05 5.52
C GLN A 293 -15.31 -5.81 5.84
N SER A 294 -14.95 -4.55 5.93
CA SER A 294 -13.62 -4.08 6.30
C SER A 294 -13.69 -3.08 7.45
N ALA A 295 -12.61 -3.01 8.22
CA ALA A 295 -12.45 -2.08 9.32
C ALA A 295 -11.03 -1.53 9.36
N ARG A 296 -10.84 -0.39 10.02
CA ARG A 296 -9.54 0.23 10.22
C ARG A 296 -9.47 0.86 11.59
N THR A 297 -8.41 0.59 12.34
CA THR A 297 -8.12 1.24 13.61
C THR A 297 -6.64 1.15 13.95
N VAL A 298 -6.27 1.85 15.00
CA VAL A 298 -4.90 1.85 15.55
C VAL A 298 -4.53 0.43 16.00
N ILE A 299 -3.26 0.07 15.78
CA ILE A 299 -2.69 -1.22 16.19
C ILE A 299 -1.96 -1.10 17.53
N GLY A 300 -1.93 -2.19 18.27
CA GLY A 300 -1.23 -2.29 19.55
C GLY A 300 -0.63 -3.68 19.79
N PRO A 301 0.30 -3.80 20.73
CA PRO A 301 0.88 -5.08 21.10
C PRO A 301 -0.04 -5.86 22.04
N GLU A 302 0.00 -7.19 21.92
CA GLU A 302 -0.63 -8.09 22.88
C GLU A 302 0.27 -9.32 23.08
N PRO A 303 1.06 -9.34 24.16
CA PRO A 303 2.06 -10.38 24.39
C PRO A 303 1.48 -11.76 24.76
N THR A 304 0.19 -11.83 25.06
CA THR A 304 -0.50 -13.08 25.43
C THR A 304 -1.10 -13.83 24.23
N LEU A 305 -1.06 -13.23 23.03
CA LEU A 305 -1.57 -13.85 21.82
C LEU A 305 -0.53 -14.71 21.12
N CYS A 306 -0.97 -15.83 20.58
CA CYS A 306 -0.20 -16.58 19.60
C CYS A 306 0.02 -15.75 18.32
N MET A 307 1.10 -16.01 17.58
CA MET A 307 1.43 -15.24 16.39
C MET A 307 0.37 -15.32 15.27
N ASN A 308 -0.50 -16.33 15.28
CA ASN A 308 -1.60 -16.52 14.33
C ASN A 308 -2.95 -15.95 14.82
N GLN A 309 -2.97 -15.22 15.94
CA GLN A 309 -4.17 -14.65 16.54
C GLN A 309 -4.16 -13.13 16.45
N LEU A 310 -5.34 -12.56 16.17
CA LEU A 310 -5.61 -11.13 16.13
C LEU A 310 -6.71 -10.80 17.13
N ALA A 311 -6.42 -9.98 18.11
CA ALA A 311 -7.44 -9.43 18.99
C ALA A 311 -8.18 -8.31 18.28
N ILE A 312 -9.49 -8.44 18.19
CA ILE A 312 -10.37 -7.43 17.59
C ILE A 312 -11.32 -6.84 18.63
N PRO A 313 -11.68 -5.56 18.54
CA PRO A 313 -12.69 -4.94 19.38
C PRO A 313 -14.05 -5.64 19.26
N GLU A 314 -14.79 -5.74 20.35
CA GLU A 314 -16.15 -6.28 20.35
C GLU A 314 -17.08 -5.52 19.36
N GLU A 315 -16.90 -4.22 19.21
CA GLU A 315 -17.67 -3.39 18.28
C GLU A 315 -17.50 -3.86 16.84
N PHE A 316 -16.26 -4.21 16.45
CA PHE A 316 -15.98 -4.76 15.12
C PHE A 316 -16.59 -6.14 14.95
N ALA A 317 -16.48 -7.01 15.97
CA ALA A 317 -17.07 -8.34 15.93
C ALA A 317 -18.61 -8.30 15.76
N ARG A 318 -19.26 -7.28 16.31
CA ARG A 318 -20.71 -7.09 16.19
C ARG A 318 -21.12 -6.42 14.87
N THR A 319 -20.24 -5.63 14.27
CA THR A 319 -20.55 -4.84 13.05
C THR A 319 -20.26 -5.62 11.78
N LEU A 320 -19.11 -6.31 11.75
CA LEU A 320 -18.68 -7.11 10.60
C LEU A 320 -19.33 -8.49 10.65
N THR A 321 -19.71 -9.01 9.49
CA THR A 321 -20.46 -10.26 9.39
C THR A 321 -19.85 -11.21 8.36
N ILE A 322 -20.12 -12.49 8.53
CA ILE A 322 -19.86 -13.55 7.55
C ILE A 322 -21.20 -14.10 7.07
N ALA A 323 -21.39 -14.12 5.76
CA ALA A 323 -22.58 -14.68 5.13
C ALA A 323 -22.50 -16.21 5.08
N GLU A 324 -23.31 -16.89 5.85
CA GLU A 324 -23.41 -18.36 5.82
C GLU A 324 -24.76 -18.81 5.22
N ARG A 325 -24.69 -19.70 4.24
CA ARG A 325 -25.89 -20.32 3.64
C ARG A 325 -26.41 -21.41 4.55
N VAL A 326 -27.72 -21.40 4.81
CA VAL A 326 -28.39 -22.40 5.62
C VAL A 326 -28.43 -23.73 4.86
N THR A 327 -27.91 -24.77 5.47
CA THR A 327 -27.87 -26.15 5.00
C THR A 327 -28.49 -27.07 6.05
N ARG A 328 -28.69 -28.35 5.73
CA ARG A 328 -29.18 -29.33 6.72
C ARG A 328 -28.23 -29.51 7.92
N PHE A 329 -26.94 -29.29 7.72
CA PHE A 329 -25.93 -29.51 8.75
C PHE A 329 -25.79 -28.32 9.74
N ASN A 330 -26.05 -27.11 9.29
CA ASN A 330 -25.84 -25.90 10.10
C ASN A 330 -27.14 -25.20 10.54
N LEU A 331 -28.30 -25.75 10.17
CA LEU A 331 -29.61 -25.13 10.46
C LEU A 331 -29.83 -24.89 11.96
N GLU A 332 -29.62 -25.89 12.78
CA GLU A 332 -29.78 -25.77 14.24
C GLU A 332 -28.81 -24.76 14.86
N TYR A 333 -27.56 -24.81 14.42
CA TYR A 333 -26.52 -23.88 14.85
C TYR A 333 -26.85 -22.42 14.48
N LEU A 334 -27.22 -22.16 13.22
CA LEU A 334 -27.57 -20.82 12.75
C LEU A 334 -28.85 -20.32 13.42
N THR A 335 -29.83 -21.20 13.67
CA THR A 335 -31.05 -20.85 14.41
C THR A 335 -30.70 -20.38 15.83
N LYS A 336 -29.82 -21.07 16.52
CA LYS A 336 -29.34 -20.65 17.84
C LYS A 336 -28.62 -19.29 17.79
N LEU A 337 -27.84 -19.00 16.74
CA LEU A 337 -27.18 -17.71 16.55
C LEU A 337 -28.18 -16.56 16.30
N VAL A 338 -29.18 -16.79 15.46
CA VAL A 338 -30.24 -15.81 15.22
C VAL A 338 -31.00 -15.50 16.50
N HIS A 339 -31.38 -16.51 17.26
CA HIS A 339 -32.08 -16.34 18.54
C HIS A 339 -31.23 -15.71 19.63
N SER A 340 -29.93 -15.93 19.62
CA SER A 340 -28.99 -15.32 20.58
C SER A 340 -28.55 -13.90 20.22
N GLY A 341 -29.09 -13.31 19.13
CA GLY A 341 -28.74 -11.96 18.67
C GLY A 341 -27.30 -11.82 18.10
N LYS A 342 -26.66 -12.96 17.78
CA LYS A 342 -25.32 -13.02 17.17
C LYS A 342 -25.33 -13.07 15.64
N ALA A 343 -26.47 -12.68 15.04
CA ALA A 343 -26.63 -12.47 13.60
C ALA A 343 -27.26 -11.09 13.36
N LYS A 344 -26.94 -10.48 12.23
CA LYS A 344 -27.39 -9.12 11.90
C LYS A 344 -28.50 -9.10 10.86
N PHE A 345 -28.36 -9.91 9.81
CA PHE A 345 -29.33 -10.02 8.73
C PHE A 345 -29.66 -11.48 8.42
N VAL A 346 -30.90 -11.70 7.98
CA VAL A 346 -31.34 -12.93 7.32
C VAL A 346 -31.85 -12.56 5.95
N ARG A 347 -31.31 -13.19 4.90
CA ARG A 347 -31.75 -13.01 3.52
C ARG A 347 -32.51 -14.25 3.05
N LYS A 348 -33.75 -14.05 2.66
CA LYS A 348 -34.63 -15.10 2.13
C LYS A 348 -34.82 -14.95 0.63
N PRO A 349 -34.74 -16.04 -0.17
CA PRO A 349 -34.99 -15.96 -1.60
C PRO A 349 -36.48 -15.59 -1.86
N THR A 350 -36.70 -14.69 -2.82
CA THR A 350 -38.06 -14.32 -3.25
C THR A 350 -38.46 -15.10 -4.51
N SER A 351 -39.76 -15.30 -4.71
CA SER A 351 -40.30 -15.97 -5.90
C SER A 351 -39.94 -15.28 -7.22
N THR A 352 -39.51 -14.03 -7.19
CA THR A 352 -39.10 -13.21 -8.34
C THR A 352 -37.61 -13.31 -8.65
N GLY A 353 -36.86 -14.20 -7.98
CA GLY A 353 -35.42 -14.40 -8.19
C GLY A 353 -34.52 -13.41 -7.44
N GLY A 354 -35.10 -12.55 -6.59
CA GLY A 354 -34.36 -11.62 -5.72
C GLY A 354 -34.20 -12.16 -4.30
N TRP A 355 -33.64 -11.30 -3.41
CA TRP A 355 -33.46 -11.58 -1.99
C TRP A 355 -34.24 -10.57 -1.16
N MET A 356 -35.00 -11.05 -0.18
CA MET A 356 -35.62 -10.25 0.85
C MET A 356 -34.70 -10.21 2.08
N GLU A 357 -34.20 -9.04 2.41
CA GLU A 357 -33.30 -8.84 3.55
C GLU A 357 -34.08 -8.44 4.80
N ILE A 358 -33.91 -9.20 5.86
CA ILE A 358 -34.53 -8.97 7.16
C ILE A 358 -33.43 -8.52 8.13
N ASN A 359 -33.48 -7.27 8.54
CA ASN A 359 -32.60 -6.77 9.59
C ASN A 359 -33.12 -7.19 10.95
N LEU A 360 -32.41 -8.08 11.64
CA LEU A 360 -32.82 -8.67 12.90
C LEU A 360 -33.00 -7.62 14.01
N GLN A 361 -32.18 -6.60 14.02
CA GLN A 361 -32.23 -5.51 15.00
C GLN A 361 -33.58 -4.73 14.94
N TYR A 362 -34.09 -4.53 13.71
CA TYR A 362 -35.34 -3.80 13.51
C TYR A 362 -36.57 -4.73 13.47
N ALA A 363 -36.40 -5.96 13.00
CA ALA A 363 -37.50 -6.94 12.97
C ALA A 363 -37.94 -7.30 14.39
N LEU A 364 -37.00 -7.46 15.31
CA LEU A 364 -37.27 -7.69 16.74
C LEU A 364 -38.02 -6.49 17.37
N LYS A 365 -37.65 -5.27 17.00
CA LYS A 365 -38.28 -4.04 17.47
C LYS A 365 -39.71 -3.84 16.96
N ARG A 366 -40.08 -4.40 15.81
CA ARG A 366 -41.40 -4.17 15.16
C ARG A 366 -42.55 -5.07 15.64
N ARG A 367 -42.27 -6.19 16.29
CA ARG A 367 -43.31 -7.21 16.50
C ARG A 367 -43.81 -7.46 17.93
N GLY A 368 -43.05 -7.28 18.94
CA GLY A 368 -43.53 -7.61 20.29
C GLY A 368 -43.61 -6.41 21.20
N THR A 369 -42.47 -5.78 21.29
CA THR A 369 -42.31 -4.70 22.27
C THR A 369 -41.64 -3.54 21.56
N ARG A 370 -42.40 -2.50 21.31
CA ARG A 370 -41.87 -1.24 20.80
C ARG A 370 -41.01 -0.62 21.90
N LEU A 371 -39.71 -0.86 21.87
CA LEU A 371 -38.79 -0.27 22.82
C LEU A 371 -38.64 1.23 22.50
N MET A 372 -38.75 2.04 23.52
CA MET A 372 -38.55 3.49 23.44
C MET A 372 -37.26 3.85 24.18
N ASN A 373 -36.57 4.89 23.75
CA ASN A 373 -35.45 5.41 24.52
C ASN A 373 -35.94 5.79 25.94
N GLY A 374 -35.29 5.21 26.94
CA GLY A 374 -35.68 5.40 28.34
C GLY A 374 -36.41 4.22 28.96
N ASP A 375 -36.85 3.21 28.21
CA ASP A 375 -37.38 1.96 28.75
C ASP A 375 -36.34 1.28 29.68
N ILE A 376 -36.79 0.66 30.74
CA ILE A 376 -35.93 -0.04 31.69
C ILE A 376 -35.82 -1.52 31.26
N ILE A 377 -34.64 -1.96 30.99
CA ILE A 377 -34.31 -3.36 30.65
C ILE A 377 -33.56 -4.00 31.81
N ILE A 378 -33.97 -5.19 32.23
CA ILE A 378 -33.20 -6.03 33.16
C ILE A 378 -32.26 -6.95 32.33
N ARG A 379 -30.98 -6.81 32.55
CA ARG A 379 -29.96 -7.71 32.03
C ARG A 379 -29.15 -8.29 33.19
N GLN A 380 -29.18 -9.60 33.34
CA GLN A 380 -28.48 -10.31 34.42
C GLN A 380 -28.80 -9.74 35.82
N GLY A 381 -30.06 -9.37 36.03
CA GLY A 381 -30.54 -8.85 37.35
C GLY A 381 -30.18 -7.36 37.60
N ARG A 382 -29.65 -6.64 36.60
CA ARG A 382 -29.39 -5.17 36.66
C ARG A 382 -30.35 -4.41 35.76
N GLU A 383 -30.86 -3.34 36.29
CA GLU A 383 -31.69 -2.39 35.54
C GLU A 383 -30.80 -1.48 34.68
N ILE A 384 -31.03 -1.47 33.38
CA ILE A 384 -30.29 -0.65 32.42
C ILE A 384 -31.32 0.14 31.61
N GLN A 385 -31.10 1.43 31.47
CA GLN A 385 -31.97 2.27 30.64
C GLN A 385 -31.67 2.03 29.16
N TYR A 386 -32.68 1.69 28.38
CA TYR A 386 -32.52 1.39 26.95
C TYR A 386 -32.19 2.66 26.14
N ASP A 387 -31.15 2.58 25.35
CA ASP A 387 -30.83 3.54 24.27
C ASP A 387 -30.94 2.83 22.92
N SER A 388 -31.41 3.55 21.90
CA SER A 388 -31.55 3.05 20.52
C SER A 388 -30.26 2.49 19.89
N LYS A 389 -29.09 2.86 20.44
CA LYS A 389 -27.76 2.33 20.06
C LYS A 389 -27.40 1.04 20.79
N MET A 390 -28.14 0.67 21.82
CA MET A 390 -27.83 -0.48 22.66
C MET A 390 -28.21 -1.77 21.92
N GLN A 391 -27.30 -2.73 21.93
CA GLN A 391 -27.56 -4.07 21.41
C GLN A 391 -28.26 -4.91 22.48
N LEU A 392 -29.38 -5.49 22.11
CA LEU A 392 -30.20 -6.34 22.96
C LEU A 392 -29.58 -7.75 23.07
N SER A 393 -29.68 -8.35 24.25
CA SER A 393 -29.25 -9.73 24.56
C SER A 393 -30.51 -10.64 24.73
N PRO A 394 -30.39 -11.96 24.48
CA PRO A 394 -31.48 -12.92 24.72
C PRO A 394 -32.00 -12.92 26.15
N ASP A 395 -31.18 -12.52 27.09
CA ASP A 395 -31.49 -12.46 28.53
C ASP A 395 -32.02 -11.08 28.96
N ASP A 396 -32.39 -10.24 28.01
CA ASP A 396 -32.95 -8.93 28.29
C ASP A 396 -34.48 -9.02 28.51
N TYR A 397 -34.93 -8.50 29.62
CA TYR A 397 -36.36 -8.40 29.99
C TYR A 397 -36.73 -6.93 30.10
N LEU A 398 -37.81 -6.54 29.45
CA LEU A 398 -38.41 -5.20 29.56
C LEU A 398 -39.35 -5.18 30.75
N ILE A 399 -39.25 -4.15 31.60
CA ILE A 399 -40.24 -3.87 32.62
C ILE A 399 -41.23 -2.85 32.02
N ARG A 400 -42.48 -3.26 31.84
CA ARG A 400 -43.56 -2.37 31.44
C ARG A 400 -44.85 -2.72 32.26
N GLU A 401 -45.41 -1.69 32.90
CA GLU A 401 -46.64 -1.84 33.76
C GLU A 401 -46.51 -2.90 34.84
N GLY A 402 -45.29 -3.18 35.34
CA GLY A 402 -45.02 -4.17 36.39
C GLY A 402 -44.86 -5.61 35.89
N GLU A 403 -44.98 -5.85 34.58
CA GLU A 403 -44.72 -7.17 33.97
C GLU A 403 -43.30 -7.24 33.34
N LEU A 404 -42.67 -8.41 33.54
CA LEU A 404 -41.40 -8.77 32.95
C LEU A 404 -41.63 -9.42 31.58
N ILE A 405 -41.35 -8.70 30.52
CA ILE A 405 -41.52 -9.18 29.13
C ILE A 405 -40.16 -9.49 28.55
N ASN A 406 -39.89 -10.76 28.19
CA ASN A 406 -38.66 -11.10 27.48
C ASN A 406 -38.68 -10.44 26.10
N VAL A 407 -37.67 -9.61 25.85
CA VAL A 407 -37.56 -8.82 24.61
C VAL A 407 -37.47 -9.72 23.37
N PHE A 408 -37.00 -10.95 23.50
CA PHE A 408 -36.83 -11.93 22.42
C PHE A 408 -37.91 -13.05 22.38
N ALA A 409 -38.82 -13.14 23.37
CA ALA A 409 -39.75 -14.25 23.44
C ALA A 409 -40.69 -14.39 22.21
N ASP A 410 -40.96 -13.29 21.55
CA ASP A 410 -41.76 -13.27 20.32
C ASP A 410 -40.96 -13.44 19.01
N ALA A 411 -39.60 -13.35 19.09
CA ALA A 411 -38.73 -13.54 17.94
C ALA A 411 -38.73 -14.99 17.46
N ASP A 412 -38.78 -15.94 18.39
CA ASP A 412 -38.81 -17.38 18.10
C ASP A 412 -40.00 -17.80 17.22
N LYS A 413 -41.11 -17.08 17.27
CA LYS A 413 -42.32 -17.41 16.48
C LYS A 413 -42.24 -16.94 15.03
N TYR A 414 -41.34 -16.01 14.67
CA TYR A 414 -41.45 -15.30 13.41
C TYR A 414 -40.27 -15.41 12.48
N ILE A 415 -39.09 -15.80 12.95
CA ILE A 415 -37.89 -15.97 12.12
C ILE A 415 -37.49 -17.46 12.10
N GLN A 416 -38.25 -18.23 11.32
CA GLN A 416 -37.87 -19.60 11.00
C GLN A 416 -36.90 -19.57 9.82
N LEU A 417 -35.74 -20.19 9.99
CA LEU A 417 -34.79 -20.38 8.92
C LEU A 417 -35.18 -21.60 8.07
N GLU A 418 -35.06 -21.45 6.76
CA GLU A 418 -35.25 -22.50 5.78
C GLU A 418 -33.96 -22.83 5.06
N ILE A 419 -33.86 -24.06 4.53
CA ILE A 419 -32.66 -24.46 3.74
C ILE A 419 -32.57 -23.57 2.51
N GLY A 420 -31.45 -22.90 2.33
CA GLY A 420 -31.23 -21.97 1.23
C GLY A 420 -31.21 -20.50 1.64
N ASP A 421 -31.72 -20.16 2.83
CA ASP A 421 -31.58 -18.84 3.41
C ASP A 421 -30.08 -18.48 3.61
N ILE A 422 -29.76 -17.20 3.70
CA ILE A 422 -28.42 -16.73 4.03
C ILE A 422 -28.49 -15.95 5.34
N VAL A 423 -27.67 -16.33 6.30
CA VAL A 423 -27.56 -15.68 7.61
C VAL A 423 -26.23 -14.94 7.69
N ASP A 424 -26.28 -13.63 7.90
CA ASP A 424 -25.11 -12.80 8.12
C ASP A 424 -24.79 -12.82 9.62
N ARG A 425 -23.95 -13.77 10.04
CA ARG A 425 -23.55 -13.92 11.44
C ARG A 425 -22.41 -12.98 11.82
N CYS A 426 -22.39 -12.53 13.07
CA CYS A 426 -21.29 -11.78 13.65
C CYS A 426 -20.01 -12.61 13.73
N LEU A 427 -18.85 -11.92 13.80
CA LEU A 427 -17.56 -12.57 14.00
C LEU A 427 -17.49 -13.22 15.37
N ARG A 428 -16.76 -14.33 15.44
CA ARG A 428 -16.50 -15.10 16.68
C ARG A 428 -15.03 -15.50 16.76
N ASP A 429 -14.61 -15.96 17.92
CA ASP A 429 -13.28 -16.50 18.12
C ASP A 429 -13.02 -17.68 17.19
N GLY A 430 -11.85 -17.64 16.53
CA GLY A 430 -11.40 -18.64 15.58
C GLY A 430 -11.73 -18.38 14.11
N ASP A 431 -12.55 -17.37 13.77
CA ASP A 431 -12.78 -16.97 12.38
C ASP A 431 -11.50 -16.42 11.74
N TYR A 432 -11.30 -16.72 10.45
CA TYR A 432 -10.18 -16.17 9.70
C TYR A 432 -10.51 -14.78 9.15
N VAL A 433 -9.55 -13.88 9.30
CA VAL A 433 -9.60 -12.51 8.79
C VAL A 433 -8.25 -12.13 8.20
N ILE A 434 -8.22 -11.15 7.31
CA ILE A 434 -6.98 -10.61 6.76
C ILE A 434 -6.59 -9.37 7.55
N LEU A 435 -5.36 -9.37 8.08
CA LEU A 435 -4.71 -8.17 8.63
C LEU A 435 -3.74 -7.60 7.60
N ASN A 436 -3.90 -6.32 7.30
CA ASN A 436 -3.03 -5.60 6.37
C ASN A 436 -2.57 -4.27 6.96
N ARG A 437 -1.31 -3.92 6.76
CA ARG A 437 -0.78 -2.56 6.97
C ARG A 437 -0.25 -2.01 5.66
N GLN A 438 -0.71 -0.84 5.28
CA GLN A 438 -0.23 -0.11 4.12
C GLN A 438 1.09 0.64 4.44
N PRO A 439 2.04 0.73 3.46
CA PRO A 439 1.98 0.20 2.10
C PRO A 439 2.21 -1.32 2.05
N THR A 440 1.44 -2.03 1.21
CA THR A 440 1.56 -3.48 0.99
C THR A 440 2.65 -3.76 -0.03
N LEU A 441 3.87 -4.02 0.43
CA LEU A 441 5.06 -4.17 -0.42
C LEU A 441 5.35 -5.63 -0.80
N HIS A 442 4.93 -6.59 0.04
CA HIS A 442 5.15 -8.03 -0.17
C HIS A 442 4.02 -8.84 0.48
N ALA A 443 3.98 -10.14 0.21
CA ALA A 443 2.94 -11.03 0.73
C ALA A 443 2.82 -10.99 2.28
N GLY A 444 3.92 -10.86 2.99
CA GLY A 444 3.93 -10.75 4.45
C GLY A 444 3.33 -9.46 5.03
N SER A 445 3.00 -8.47 4.20
CA SER A 445 2.28 -7.25 4.64
C SER A 445 0.76 -7.44 4.68
N MET A 446 0.26 -8.57 4.23
CA MET A 446 -1.16 -8.93 4.17
C MET A 446 -1.31 -10.41 4.55
N ILE A 447 -1.65 -10.67 5.80
CA ILE A 447 -1.59 -12.01 6.41
C ILE A 447 -2.93 -12.40 7.01
N ALA A 448 -3.24 -13.69 6.94
CA ALA A 448 -4.41 -14.25 7.59
C ALA A 448 -4.17 -14.51 9.07
N GLN A 449 -5.15 -14.14 9.89
CA GLN A 449 -5.12 -14.27 11.34
C GLN A 449 -6.43 -14.89 11.84
N ARG A 450 -6.38 -15.59 12.97
CA ARG A 450 -7.58 -16.06 13.68
C ARG A 450 -8.04 -15.02 14.68
N VAL A 451 -9.31 -14.68 14.62
CA VAL A 451 -9.95 -13.70 15.49
C VAL A 451 -9.96 -14.16 16.94
N LYS A 452 -9.69 -13.24 17.85
CA LYS A 452 -10.00 -13.32 19.28
C LYS A 452 -10.72 -12.03 19.68
N VAL A 453 -11.97 -12.13 20.10
CA VAL A 453 -12.78 -10.96 20.47
C VAL A 453 -12.39 -10.51 21.88
N VAL A 454 -12.03 -9.23 22.02
CA VAL A 454 -11.58 -8.66 23.28
C VAL A 454 -12.19 -7.27 23.52
N PRO A 455 -12.36 -6.85 24.76
CA PRO A 455 -12.76 -5.48 25.05
C PRO A 455 -11.67 -4.49 24.63
N GLY A 456 -12.08 -3.30 24.18
CA GLY A 456 -11.16 -2.23 23.76
C GLY A 456 -11.54 -1.63 22.41
N LYS A 457 -10.65 -0.82 21.84
CA LYS A 457 -10.88 -0.10 20.58
C LYS A 457 -9.79 -0.32 19.52
N THR A 458 -8.72 -1.05 19.86
CA THR A 458 -7.54 -1.24 19.01
C THR A 458 -7.45 -2.68 18.51
N LEU A 459 -6.88 -2.88 17.32
CA LEU A 459 -6.42 -4.17 16.85
C LEU A 459 -5.13 -4.54 17.61
N ARG A 460 -5.04 -5.74 18.15
CA ARG A 460 -3.85 -6.16 18.91
C ARG A 460 -3.36 -7.52 18.42
N PHE A 461 -2.04 -7.65 18.32
CA PHE A 461 -1.39 -8.87 17.82
C PHE A 461 0.00 -9.09 18.46
N SER A 462 0.55 -10.27 18.23
CA SER A 462 1.88 -10.64 18.73
C SER A 462 2.97 -9.78 18.08
N LEU A 463 3.95 -9.37 18.89
CA LEU A 463 5.12 -8.60 18.44
C LEU A 463 5.95 -9.32 17.37
N CYS A 464 5.90 -10.65 17.31
CA CYS A 464 6.68 -11.44 16.36
C CYS A 464 6.38 -11.14 14.88
N ILE A 465 5.18 -10.65 14.56
CA ILE A 465 4.74 -10.33 13.19
C ILE A 465 4.99 -8.86 12.79
N THR A 466 5.45 -8.00 13.70
CA THR A 466 5.69 -6.58 13.44
C THR A 466 6.68 -6.36 12.30
N LYS A 467 7.73 -7.19 12.22
CA LYS A 467 8.73 -7.11 11.14
C LYS A 467 8.11 -7.39 9.76
N SER A 468 7.23 -8.39 9.66
CA SER A 468 6.53 -8.73 8.42
C SER A 468 5.63 -7.60 7.93
N LEU A 469 4.91 -6.94 8.85
CA LEU A 469 4.04 -5.79 8.56
C LEU A 469 4.81 -4.47 8.45
N ASN A 470 6.10 -4.44 8.77
CA ASN A 470 6.89 -3.22 8.98
C ASN A 470 6.13 -2.22 9.88
N ALA A 471 5.55 -2.73 10.98
CA ALA A 471 4.67 -1.98 11.88
C ALA A 471 5.41 -1.58 13.16
N ASP A 472 5.08 -0.39 13.65
CA ASP A 472 5.38 0.06 15.00
C ASP A 472 4.11 0.58 15.67
N PHE A 473 4.19 0.92 16.95
CA PHE A 473 3.01 1.29 17.74
C PHE A 473 3.02 2.79 18.12
N ASP A 474 3.52 3.62 17.23
CA ASP A 474 3.59 5.08 17.38
C ASP A 474 2.33 5.82 16.89
N GLY A 475 1.28 5.09 16.56
CA GLY A 475 0.03 5.59 15.97
C GLY A 475 -0.34 4.93 14.65
N ASP A 476 0.39 3.90 14.26
CA ASP A 476 0.09 3.11 13.07
C ASP A 476 -1.32 2.51 13.12
N GLU A 477 -1.96 2.42 11.96
CA GLU A 477 -3.26 1.80 11.79
C GLU A 477 -3.18 0.52 10.94
N GLY A 478 -3.96 -0.48 11.32
CA GLY A 478 -4.15 -1.71 10.57
C GLY A 478 -5.51 -1.78 9.91
N ASN A 479 -5.58 -2.43 8.75
CA ASN A 479 -6.81 -2.72 8.04
C ASN A 479 -7.20 -4.17 8.27
N LEU A 480 -8.47 -4.39 8.54
CA LEU A 480 -9.09 -5.70 8.70
C LEU A 480 -10.04 -5.95 7.53
N HIS A 481 -9.99 -7.14 6.94
CA HIS A 481 -10.99 -7.59 5.98
C HIS A 481 -11.52 -8.98 6.34
N VAL A 482 -12.84 -9.16 6.21
CA VAL A 482 -13.53 -10.41 6.54
C VAL A 482 -13.93 -11.13 5.25
N PRO A 483 -13.39 -12.33 4.98
CA PRO A 483 -13.75 -13.11 3.81
C PRO A 483 -15.21 -13.57 3.88
N GLN A 484 -15.91 -13.54 2.74
CA GLN A 484 -17.33 -13.87 2.69
C GLN A 484 -17.65 -15.25 2.10
N GLN A 485 -16.66 -15.87 1.44
CA GLN A 485 -16.83 -17.16 0.77
C GLN A 485 -16.04 -18.27 1.46
N PRO A 486 -16.61 -19.49 1.61
CA PRO A 486 -15.89 -20.62 2.20
C PRO A 486 -14.57 -20.95 1.51
N ASN A 487 -14.51 -20.85 0.18
CA ASN A 487 -13.27 -21.08 -0.58
C ASN A 487 -12.18 -20.08 -0.21
N ALA A 488 -12.53 -18.79 -0.03
CA ALA A 488 -11.59 -17.77 0.41
C ALA A 488 -11.08 -18.03 1.83
N ILE A 489 -11.93 -18.56 2.72
CA ILE A 489 -11.52 -18.93 4.09
C ILE A 489 -10.47 -20.06 4.05
N VAL A 490 -10.70 -21.08 3.21
CA VAL A 490 -9.74 -22.20 3.04
C VAL A 490 -8.43 -21.70 2.42
N GLU A 491 -8.49 -20.81 1.44
CA GLU A 491 -7.31 -20.19 0.84
C GLU A 491 -6.51 -19.40 1.88
N LEU A 492 -7.17 -18.63 2.73
CA LEU A 492 -6.52 -17.90 3.83
C LEU A 492 -5.81 -18.85 4.81
N GLU A 493 -6.45 -19.96 5.15
CA GLU A 493 -5.88 -20.96 6.05
C GLU A 493 -4.64 -21.65 5.43
N GLN A 494 -4.74 -22.06 4.18
CA GLN A 494 -3.72 -22.88 3.54
C GLN A 494 -2.56 -22.07 2.94
N LEU A 495 -2.82 -20.87 2.41
CA LEU A 495 -1.81 -20.08 1.70
C LEU A 495 -1.38 -18.82 2.44
N SER A 496 -2.32 -18.07 3.03
CA SER A 496 -2.06 -16.72 3.56
C SER A 496 -1.83 -16.68 5.08
N SER A 497 -1.88 -17.82 5.75
CA SER A 497 -1.67 -17.87 7.20
C SER A 497 -0.24 -17.47 7.57
N VAL A 498 -0.07 -16.88 8.77
CA VAL A 498 1.24 -16.40 9.27
C VAL A 498 2.31 -17.49 9.24
N GLN A 499 1.92 -18.73 9.56
CA GLN A 499 2.85 -19.87 9.59
C GLN A 499 3.52 -20.12 8.21
N ASN A 500 2.82 -19.87 7.11
CA ASN A 500 3.36 -20.02 5.76
C ASN A 500 4.30 -18.86 5.35
N HIS A 501 4.29 -17.76 6.11
CA HIS A 501 5.10 -16.57 5.86
C HIS A 501 6.23 -16.36 6.89
N ILE A 502 6.61 -17.39 7.64
CA ILE A 502 7.74 -17.33 8.60
C ILE A 502 9.04 -16.99 7.88
N LEU A 503 9.27 -17.55 6.69
CA LEU A 503 10.41 -17.24 5.85
C LEU A 503 10.01 -16.31 4.69
N SER A 504 10.92 -15.41 4.32
CA SER A 504 10.74 -14.50 3.19
C SER A 504 11.02 -15.21 1.87
N GLN A 505 10.10 -15.13 0.93
CA GLN A 505 10.27 -15.64 -0.43
C GLN A 505 11.39 -14.90 -1.20
N GLN A 506 11.66 -13.64 -0.84
CA GLN A 506 12.69 -12.83 -1.50
C GLN A 506 14.12 -13.32 -1.19
N SER A 507 14.40 -13.67 0.07
CA SER A 507 15.78 -13.90 0.54
C SER A 507 15.96 -15.16 1.36
N GLY A 508 14.90 -15.94 1.62
CA GLY A 508 14.92 -17.08 2.55
C GLY A 508 15.25 -16.68 4.00
N ASN A 509 15.21 -15.39 4.34
CA ASN A 509 15.41 -14.92 5.70
C ASN A 509 14.10 -14.94 6.50
N THR A 510 14.22 -14.95 7.83
CA THR A 510 13.08 -14.95 8.72
C THR A 510 12.31 -13.63 8.67
N ASN A 511 11.01 -13.69 8.32
CA ASN A 511 10.08 -12.57 8.40
C ASN A 511 9.49 -12.44 9.81
N THR A 512 9.18 -13.57 10.43
CA THR A 512 8.68 -13.62 11.81
C THR A 512 9.86 -13.88 12.74
N VAL A 513 10.06 -13.00 13.70
CA VAL A 513 11.22 -13.01 14.60
C VAL A 513 10.83 -12.58 16.02
N LEU A 514 11.56 -13.07 16.98
CA LEU A 514 11.51 -12.52 18.34
C LEU A 514 12.17 -11.13 18.34
N VAL A 515 11.56 -10.17 19.01
CA VAL A 515 12.01 -8.77 19.00
C VAL A 515 12.16 -8.23 20.42
N GLN A 516 13.00 -7.22 20.56
CA GLN A 516 13.16 -6.42 21.79
C GLN A 516 13.27 -7.26 23.07
N ASP A 517 12.29 -7.17 23.97
CA ASP A 517 12.30 -7.79 25.30
C ASP A 517 12.38 -9.31 25.25
N ASN A 518 11.78 -9.95 24.24
CA ASN A 518 11.88 -11.40 24.07
C ASN A 518 13.31 -11.83 23.81
N LEU A 519 14.00 -11.13 22.91
CA LEU A 519 15.37 -11.46 22.56
C LEU A 519 16.34 -11.15 23.70
N LEU A 520 16.13 -10.02 24.39
CA LEU A 520 16.91 -9.65 25.58
C LEU A 520 16.76 -10.68 26.69
N SER A 521 15.53 -11.10 26.99
CA SER A 521 15.23 -12.08 28.01
C SER A 521 15.94 -13.41 27.73
N LEU A 522 15.83 -13.94 26.52
CA LEU A 522 16.50 -15.19 26.11
C LEU A 522 18.03 -15.08 26.16
N TYR A 523 18.57 -13.91 25.83
CA TYR A 523 19.99 -13.64 26.00
C TYR A 523 20.40 -13.68 27.47
N LEU A 524 19.68 -12.99 28.35
CA LEU A 524 19.98 -12.96 29.79
C LEU A 524 19.85 -14.33 30.42
N MET A 525 18.85 -15.15 30.06
CA MET A 525 18.71 -16.53 30.50
C MET A 525 19.94 -17.38 30.19
N THR A 526 20.53 -17.18 29.01
CA THR A 526 21.64 -18.00 28.46
C THR A 526 23.03 -17.43 28.74
N HIS A 527 23.15 -16.14 29.06
CA HIS A 527 24.44 -15.51 29.31
C HIS A 527 25.04 -15.93 30.64
N LYS A 528 24.21 -16.03 31.69
CA LYS A 528 24.64 -16.45 33.04
C LYS A 528 23.60 -17.41 33.65
N PRO A 529 23.47 -18.62 33.10
CA PRO A 529 22.35 -19.49 33.44
C PRO A 529 22.31 -19.86 34.94
N ARG A 530 23.47 -20.01 35.59
CA ARG A 530 23.56 -20.38 37.01
C ARG A 530 23.32 -19.23 38.00
N GLU A 531 23.41 -17.98 37.56
CA GLU A 531 23.04 -16.81 38.36
C GLU A 531 21.53 -16.50 38.28
N ASN A 532 20.85 -17.07 37.29
CA ASN A 532 19.43 -16.84 36.97
C ASN A 532 18.58 -18.07 37.25
N ILE A 533 18.70 -18.60 38.46
CA ILE A 533 17.90 -19.76 38.93
C ILE A 533 16.51 -19.28 39.30
N LEU A 534 15.48 -19.95 38.77
CA LEU A 534 14.08 -19.72 39.13
C LEU A 534 13.71 -20.64 40.32
N GLU A 535 12.99 -20.06 41.28
CA GLU A 535 12.36 -20.80 42.34
C GLU A 535 11.18 -21.64 41.83
N ARG A 536 10.76 -22.62 42.59
CA ARG A 536 9.71 -23.56 42.20
C ARG A 536 8.42 -22.87 41.76
N GLU A 537 7.96 -21.88 42.51
CA GLU A 537 6.69 -21.20 42.28
C GLU A 537 6.74 -20.40 40.96
N ASP A 538 7.80 -19.61 40.76
CA ASP A 538 8.03 -18.82 39.55
C ASP A 538 8.19 -19.70 38.30
N PHE A 539 8.84 -20.86 38.48
CA PHE A 539 9.00 -21.82 37.40
C PHE A 539 7.66 -22.43 36.94
N PHE A 540 6.80 -22.85 37.88
CA PHE A 540 5.48 -23.39 37.54
C PHE A 540 4.58 -22.31 36.92
N ASP A 541 4.63 -21.07 37.43
CA ASP A 541 3.91 -19.93 36.83
C ASP A 541 4.35 -19.68 35.36
N LEU A 542 5.64 -19.85 35.07
CA LEU A 542 6.15 -19.79 33.71
C LEU A 542 5.67 -20.98 32.85
N CYS A 543 5.63 -22.19 33.38
CA CYS A 543 5.16 -23.38 32.67
C CYS A 543 3.69 -23.28 32.24
N MET A 544 2.86 -22.54 32.98
CA MET A 544 1.45 -22.30 32.63
C MET A 544 1.27 -21.48 31.35
N CYS A 545 2.33 -20.80 30.89
CA CYS A 545 2.31 -20.03 29.65
C CYS A 545 2.60 -20.87 28.39
N LEU A 546 3.08 -22.12 28.54
CA LEU A 546 3.41 -23.01 27.45
C LEU A 546 2.14 -23.47 26.70
N VAL A 547 2.20 -23.43 25.37
CA VAL A 547 1.07 -23.81 24.51
C VAL A 547 1.46 -24.92 23.52
N ASN A 548 0.46 -25.73 23.13
CA ASN A 548 0.60 -26.74 22.09
C ASN A 548 0.40 -26.12 20.68
N ILE A 549 0.38 -26.94 19.65
CA ILE A 549 0.19 -26.52 18.24
C ILE A 549 -1.15 -25.78 18.05
N GLU A 550 -2.19 -26.15 18.79
CA GLU A 550 -3.51 -25.50 18.71
C GLU A 550 -3.58 -24.17 19.50
N GLY A 551 -2.52 -23.78 20.19
CA GLY A 551 -2.49 -22.62 21.06
C GLY A 551 -3.19 -22.84 22.42
N LYS A 552 -3.45 -24.09 22.79
CA LYS A 552 -3.99 -24.47 24.12
C LYS A 552 -2.85 -24.69 25.10
N PRO A 553 -3.06 -24.39 26.42
CA PRO A 553 -2.06 -24.69 27.45
C PRO A 553 -1.66 -26.17 27.45
N TRP A 554 -0.40 -26.46 27.79
CA TRP A 554 0.07 -27.82 27.92
C TRP A 554 -0.64 -28.52 29.09
N THR A 555 -0.90 -29.80 28.90
CA THR A 555 -1.41 -30.67 29.99
C THR A 555 -0.30 -30.99 30.98
N PHE A 556 -0.67 -31.40 32.17
CA PHE A 556 0.29 -31.80 33.21
C PHE A 556 1.17 -32.98 32.78
N ASP A 557 0.60 -33.93 32.03
CA ASP A 557 1.33 -35.10 31.52
C ASP A 557 2.40 -34.69 30.47
N GLU A 558 2.08 -33.73 29.58
CA GLU A 558 3.05 -33.18 28.62
C GLU A 558 4.21 -32.48 29.33
N LEU A 559 3.92 -31.70 30.37
CA LEU A 559 4.94 -31.04 31.19
C LEU A 559 5.83 -32.06 31.91
N GLN A 560 5.22 -33.08 32.55
CA GLN A 560 5.96 -34.09 33.25
C GLN A 560 6.87 -34.93 32.33
N TYR A 561 6.39 -35.28 31.16
CA TYR A 561 7.19 -35.92 30.11
C TYR A 561 8.40 -35.08 29.74
N LYS A 562 8.19 -33.77 29.54
CA LYS A 562 9.24 -32.84 29.18
C LYS A 562 10.27 -32.63 30.26
N PHE A 563 9.84 -32.53 31.53
CA PHE A 563 10.73 -32.43 32.69
C PHE A 563 11.64 -33.65 32.82
N LYS A 564 11.08 -34.85 32.65
CA LYS A 564 11.86 -36.09 32.67
C LYS A 564 12.90 -36.14 31.55
N HIS A 565 12.54 -35.65 30.34
CA HIS A 565 13.44 -35.63 29.20
C HIS A 565 14.63 -34.67 29.40
N ILE A 566 14.38 -33.49 29.95
CA ILE A 566 15.42 -32.47 30.17
C ILE A 566 16.22 -32.74 31.45
N GLY A 567 15.65 -33.48 32.39
CA GLY A 567 16.23 -33.70 33.72
C GLY A 567 15.95 -32.53 34.69
N ILE A 568 14.76 -31.93 34.59
CA ILE A 568 14.36 -30.84 35.50
C ILE A 568 13.83 -31.39 36.81
N HIS A 569 14.38 -30.92 37.93
CA HIS A 569 13.92 -31.16 39.26
C HIS A 569 13.49 -29.83 39.91
N PRO A 570 12.20 -29.44 39.84
CA PRO A 570 11.74 -28.11 40.24
C PRO A 570 12.07 -27.73 41.70
N GLU A 571 12.29 -28.71 42.55
CA GLU A 571 12.62 -28.49 43.96
C GLU A 571 14.06 -28.01 44.18
N GLN A 572 14.96 -28.24 43.22
CA GLN A 572 16.36 -27.82 43.27
C GLN A 572 16.64 -26.47 42.60
N GLY A 573 15.55 -25.81 42.09
CA GLY A 573 15.68 -24.64 41.24
C GLY A 573 15.98 -25.00 39.79
N VAL A 574 15.55 -24.15 38.85
CA VAL A 574 15.66 -24.39 37.42
C VAL A 574 16.53 -23.29 36.79
N ASP A 575 17.58 -23.68 36.09
CA ASP A 575 18.49 -22.74 35.44
C ASP A 575 17.94 -22.24 34.08
N GLY A 576 18.55 -21.18 33.55
CA GLY A 576 18.11 -20.56 32.28
C GLY A 576 18.21 -21.50 31.07
N TYR A 577 19.16 -22.43 31.04
CA TYR A 577 19.29 -23.42 29.96
C TYR A 577 18.17 -24.45 30.00
N GLN A 578 17.77 -24.86 31.19
CA GLN A 578 16.65 -25.79 31.39
C GLN A 578 15.31 -25.14 31.02
N VAL A 579 15.14 -23.87 31.38
CA VAL A 579 13.93 -23.08 31.00
C VAL A 579 13.77 -22.99 29.51
N ILE A 580 14.80 -22.55 28.78
CA ILE A 580 14.72 -22.39 27.31
C ILE A 580 14.54 -23.75 26.60
N SER A 581 15.08 -24.83 27.15
CA SER A 581 14.96 -26.20 26.62
C SER A 581 13.51 -26.70 26.59
N LEU A 582 12.61 -26.16 27.41
CA LEU A 582 11.18 -26.49 27.38
C LEU A 582 10.57 -26.22 26.02
N CYS A 583 11.03 -25.19 25.33
CA CYS A 583 10.43 -24.73 24.06
C CYS A 583 10.81 -25.58 22.83
N PHE A 584 11.94 -26.29 22.87
CA PHE A 584 12.46 -27.04 21.72
C PHE A 584 11.81 -28.42 21.56
N PRO A 585 11.65 -28.95 20.32
CA PRO A 585 11.30 -30.35 20.09
C PRO A 585 12.34 -31.30 20.73
N ASN A 586 11.93 -32.46 21.26
CA ASN A 586 12.81 -33.38 21.96
C ASN A 586 13.93 -34.00 21.11
N THR A 587 13.74 -34.03 19.80
CA THR A 587 14.71 -34.60 18.85
C THR A 587 15.60 -33.53 18.21
N PHE A 588 15.40 -32.25 18.54
CA PHE A 588 16.11 -31.13 17.91
C PHE A 588 17.59 -31.12 18.33
N THR A 589 18.48 -31.17 17.36
CA THR A 589 19.92 -31.03 17.57
C THR A 589 20.46 -29.95 16.69
N PHE A 590 21.23 -29.03 17.29
CA PHE A 590 21.79 -27.89 16.56
C PHE A 590 23.17 -27.51 17.13
N ARG A 591 24.13 -27.26 16.25
CA ARG A 591 25.47 -26.83 16.63
C ARG A 591 25.94 -25.68 15.77
N MET A 592 26.45 -24.65 16.39
CA MET A 592 26.98 -23.47 15.71
C MET A 592 28.01 -22.78 16.61
N GLU A 593 29.26 -22.76 16.20
CA GLU A 593 30.37 -22.08 16.92
C GLU A 593 30.34 -22.35 18.44
N GLU A 594 29.77 -21.40 19.23
CA GLU A 594 29.68 -21.47 20.68
C GLU A 594 28.35 -22.06 21.21
N VAL A 595 27.34 -22.25 20.34
CA VAL A 595 25.99 -22.71 20.74
C VAL A 595 25.80 -24.16 20.37
N GLU A 596 25.40 -24.95 21.38
CA GLU A 596 25.10 -26.38 21.24
C GLU A 596 23.76 -26.72 21.88
N ILE A 597 22.88 -27.35 21.10
CA ILE A 597 21.60 -27.92 21.53
C ILE A 597 21.63 -29.40 21.13
N TYR A 598 21.44 -30.29 22.09
CA TYR A 598 21.40 -31.72 21.88
C TYR A 598 20.12 -32.34 22.40
N ALA A 599 19.40 -33.07 21.54
CA ALA A 599 18.13 -33.68 21.87
C ALA A 599 17.14 -32.73 22.58
N GLY A 600 16.99 -31.49 22.01
CA GLY A 600 16.11 -30.46 22.57
C GLY A 600 16.62 -29.76 23.83
N CYS A 601 17.78 -30.16 24.37
CA CYS A 601 18.37 -29.57 25.56
C CYS A 601 19.46 -28.55 25.16
N TRP A 602 19.35 -27.31 25.60
CA TRP A 602 20.39 -26.28 25.47
C TRP A 602 21.58 -26.62 26.37
N LYS A 603 22.78 -26.79 25.81
CA LYS A 603 24.00 -27.18 26.53
C LYS A 603 24.98 -26.05 26.76
N SER A 604 25.21 -25.21 25.76
CA SER A 604 26.16 -24.10 25.83
C SER A 604 25.81 -22.94 24.92
N GLY A 605 26.41 -21.77 25.20
CA GLY A 605 26.32 -20.58 24.38
C GLY A 605 25.16 -19.64 24.70
N CYS A 606 25.17 -18.46 24.04
CA CYS A 606 24.20 -17.40 24.31
C CYS A 606 23.17 -17.28 23.17
N PHE A 607 21.92 -17.00 23.52
CA PHE A 607 20.84 -16.76 22.55
C PHE A 607 20.95 -15.34 22.01
N THR A 608 21.40 -15.19 20.78
CA THR A 608 21.51 -13.91 20.09
C THR A 608 20.59 -13.85 18.88
N LYS A 609 20.38 -12.65 18.31
CA LYS A 609 19.57 -12.47 17.09
C LYS A 609 20.06 -13.32 15.92
N LYS A 610 21.37 -13.50 15.77
CA LYS A 610 21.99 -14.34 14.72
C LYS A 610 21.63 -15.83 14.93
N VAL A 611 21.79 -16.31 16.17
CA VAL A 611 21.46 -17.68 16.57
C VAL A 611 19.98 -17.98 16.41
N MET A 612 19.11 -17.07 16.88
CA MET A 612 17.66 -17.15 16.70
C MET A 612 17.26 -17.38 15.25
N SER A 613 17.80 -16.55 14.35
CA SER A 613 17.46 -16.62 12.93
C SER A 613 17.82 -17.96 12.29
N LYS A 614 18.96 -18.53 12.68
CA LYS A 614 19.39 -19.86 12.23
C LYS A 614 18.56 -20.99 12.82
N ILE A 615 18.27 -20.93 14.13
CA ILE A 615 17.40 -21.91 14.79
C ILE A 615 16.02 -21.96 14.13
N ILE A 616 15.37 -20.80 13.92
CA ILE A 616 14.06 -20.73 13.28
C ILE A 616 14.10 -21.36 11.87
N LYS A 617 15.12 -21.05 11.09
CA LYS A 617 15.31 -21.64 9.75
C LYS A 617 15.47 -23.18 9.82
N THR A 618 16.33 -23.65 10.69
CA THR A 618 16.60 -25.09 10.84
C THR A 618 15.34 -25.85 11.29
N VAL A 619 14.61 -25.31 12.29
CA VAL A 619 13.36 -25.93 12.74
C VAL A 619 12.29 -25.92 11.63
N TYR A 620 12.19 -24.84 10.86
CA TYR A 620 11.26 -24.73 9.73
C TYR A 620 11.53 -25.82 8.67
N HIS A 621 12.79 -26.03 8.31
CA HIS A 621 13.16 -27.02 7.30
C HIS A 621 13.06 -28.47 7.79
N VAL A 622 13.27 -28.72 9.08
CA VAL A 622 13.28 -30.09 9.64
C VAL A 622 11.90 -30.52 10.15
N TYR A 623 11.15 -29.64 10.81
CA TYR A 623 9.90 -29.95 11.49
C TYR A 623 8.66 -29.27 10.87
N GLY A 624 8.84 -28.38 9.90
CA GLY A 624 7.77 -27.67 9.20
C GLY A 624 7.28 -26.42 9.94
N GLU A 625 6.30 -25.76 9.31
CA GLU A 625 5.76 -24.44 9.70
C GLU A 625 5.02 -24.49 11.05
N THR A 626 4.30 -25.57 11.34
CA THR A 626 3.46 -25.69 12.55
C THR A 626 4.29 -25.80 13.82
N GLU A 627 5.33 -26.66 13.82
CA GLU A 627 6.24 -26.79 14.96
C GLU A 627 7.10 -25.53 15.13
N THR A 628 7.45 -24.85 14.04
CA THR A 628 8.17 -23.57 14.10
C THR A 628 7.30 -22.48 14.74
N MET A 629 6.02 -22.43 14.40
CA MET A 629 5.06 -21.51 15.01
C MET A 629 4.95 -21.77 16.52
N LYS A 630 4.81 -23.03 16.93
CA LYS A 630 4.77 -23.43 18.35
C LYS A 630 6.04 -23.00 19.08
N LEU A 631 7.21 -23.23 18.49
CA LEU A 631 8.49 -22.80 19.04
C LEU A 631 8.53 -21.29 19.29
N ILE A 632 8.16 -20.48 18.27
CA ILE A 632 8.16 -19.02 18.38
C ILE A 632 7.19 -18.54 19.45
N ASN A 633 5.97 -19.10 19.50
CA ASN A 633 4.99 -18.76 20.52
C ASN A 633 5.51 -19.07 21.94
N ASN A 634 6.04 -20.28 22.16
CA ASN A 634 6.54 -20.70 23.48
C ASN A 634 7.76 -19.87 23.91
N LEU A 635 8.70 -19.59 22.98
CA LEU A 635 9.82 -18.68 23.27
C LEU A 635 9.34 -17.28 23.64
N THR A 636 8.29 -16.77 22.97
CA THR A 636 7.71 -15.46 23.27
C THR A 636 7.08 -15.44 24.67
N PHE A 637 6.26 -16.42 24.98
CA PHE A 637 5.55 -16.45 26.27
C PHE A 637 6.50 -16.67 27.45
N VAL A 638 7.40 -17.65 27.33
CA VAL A 638 8.42 -17.94 28.34
C VAL A 638 9.31 -16.72 28.59
N SER A 639 9.80 -16.07 27.53
CA SER A 639 10.67 -14.90 27.65
C SER A 639 9.96 -13.69 28.29
N ASN A 640 8.72 -13.41 27.91
CA ASN A 640 7.92 -12.33 28.53
C ASN A 640 7.67 -12.59 30.00
N LYS A 641 7.28 -13.82 30.33
CA LYS A 641 7.00 -14.21 31.72
C LYS A 641 8.26 -14.16 32.58
N TRP A 642 9.36 -14.72 32.09
CA TRP A 642 10.64 -14.67 32.77
C TRP A 642 11.11 -13.24 33.04
N LEU A 643 11.02 -12.35 32.05
CA LEU A 643 11.41 -10.95 32.21
C LEU A 643 10.53 -10.19 33.19
N SER A 644 9.24 -10.57 33.33
CA SER A 644 8.35 -9.98 34.33
C SER A 644 8.74 -10.31 35.77
N HIS A 645 9.33 -11.47 36.00
CA HIS A 645 9.90 -11.84 37.32
C HIS A 645 11.26 -11.18 37.59
N ARG A 646 12.11 -11.11 36.54
CA ARG A 646 13.49 -10.61 36.71
C ARG A 646 13.60 -9.10 36.64
N ALA A 647 12.78 -8.46 35.84
CA ALA A 647 12.87 -7.04 35.41
C ALA A 647 14.20 -6.70 34.71
N PHE A 648 14.22 -5.57 34.05
CA PHE A 648 15.40 -5.04 33.35
C PHE A 648 15.28 -3.52 33.20
N SER A 649 16.37 -2.80 33.42
CA SER A 649 16.43 -1.35 33.19
C SER A 649 17.85 -0.93 32.81
N ILE A 650 17.95 0.18 32.07
CA ILE A 650 19.22 0.85 31.78
C ILE A 650 19.26 2.12 32.63
N GLY A 651 20.26 2.21 33.50
CA GLY A 651 20.48 3.37 34.33
C GLY A 651 21.50 4.35 33.77
N LEU A 652 21.63 5.50 34.43
CA LEU A 652 22.64 6.49 34.07
C LEU A 652 24.07 5.93 34.24
N GLU A 653 24.29 5.06 35.20
CA GLU A 653 25.58 4.40 35.46
C GLU A 653 26.03 3.55 34.27
N ASP A 654 25.09 2.93 33.54
CA ASP A 654 25.37 2.15 32.33
C ASP A 654 25.92 2.99 31.17
N CYS A 655 25.75 4.32 31.24
CA CYS A 655 26.26 5.27 30.24
C CYS A 655 27.68 5.76 30.54
N PHE A 656 28.18 5.56 31.77
CA PHE A 656 29.53 5.96 32.12
C PHE A 656 30.55 4.89 31.73
N THR A 657 31.67 5.32 31.21
CA THR A 657 32.86 4.48 31.00
C THR A 657 33.59 4.31 32.32
N GLY A 658 33.96 3.07 32.66
CA GLY A 658 34.58 2.75 33.97
C GLY A 658 35.91 3.50 34.25
N THR A 659 36.25 3.58 35.54
CA THR A 659 37.40 4.28 36.11
C THR A 659 38.71 3.49 36.08
N GLN A 660 39.01 2.76 35.00
CA GLN A 660 40.35 2.15 34.89
C GLN A 660 41.43 3.19 34.50
N THR A 661 42.60 3.00 34.94
CA THR A 661 43.76 3.91 34.98
C THR A 661 44.21 4.53 33.63
N ASP A 662 43.78 3.96 32.51
CA ASP A 662 43.88 4.57 31.18
C ASP A 662 42.50 5.06 30.75
N SER A 663 42.09 6.19 31.33
CA SER A 663 40.73 6.65 31.18
C SER A 663 40.41 7.02 29.71
N PRO A 664 39.25 6.62 29.16
CA PRO A 664 38.76 7.09 27.87
C PRO A 664 38.79 8.60 27.71
N GLN A 665 38.83 9.31 28.83
CA GLN A 665 38.90 10.77 28.89
C GLN A 665 40.22 11.34 28.35
N THR A 666 41.37 10.58 28.39
CA THR A 666 42.66 10.98 27.82
C THR A 666 42.89 10.43 26.44
N LEU A 667 42.48 9.18 26.17
CA LEU A 667 42.71 8.50 24.88
C LEU A 667 41.86 9.10 23.73
N ILE A 668 40.64 9.54 23.98
CA ILE A 668 39.80 10.12 22.95
C ILE A 668 40.35 11.45 22.43
N PRO A 669 40.70 12.45 23.26
CA PRO A 669 41.36 13.69 22.80
C PRO A 669 42.66 13.45 22.02
N GLU A 670 43.51 12.54 22.47
CA GLU A 670 44.74 12.19 21.78
C GLU A 670 44.49 11.59 20.39
N THR A 671 43.51 10.70 20.28
CA THR A 671 43.08 10.13 18.99
C THR A 671 42.53 11.17 18.04
N ILE A 672 41.74 12.11 18.54
CA ILE A 672 41.21 13.23 17.75
C ILE A 672 42.34 14.07 17.18
N MET A 673 43.35 14.44 18.03
CA MET A 673 44.52 15.21 17.58
C MET A 673 45.35 14.47 16.53
N ARG A 674 45.49 13.14 16.67
CA ARG A 674 46.17 12.30 15.67
C ARG A 674 45.41 12.30 14.34
N CYS A 675 44.10 12.17 14.36
CA CYS A 675 43.30 12.24 13.16
C CYS A 675 43.33 13.61 12.49
N PHE A 676 43.39 14.70 13.25
CA PHE A 676 43.55 16.05 12.72
C PHE A 676 44.93 16.23 12.06
N THR A 677 46.00 15.73 12.68
CA THR A 677 47.36 15.77 12.09
C THR A 677 47.44 14.96 10.80
N GLU A 678 46.82 13.77 10.75
CA GLU A 678 46.71 12.97 9.53
C GLU A 678 45.91 13.71 8.44
N ALA A 679 44.76 14.30 8.81
CA ALA A 679 43.96 15.07 7.88
C ALA A 679 44.68 16.30 7.31
N ASN A 680 45.46 17.00 8.12
CA ASN A 680 46.33 18.12 7.66
C ASN A 680 47.40 17.66 6.68
N SER A 681 48.05 16.52 6.94
CA SER A 681 49.05 15.96 6.00
C SER A 681 48.42 15.62 4.65
N LEU A 682 47.18 15.04 4.65
CA LEU A 682 46.43 14.73 3.44
C LEU A 682 46.01 16.00 2.68
N GLN A 683 45.74 17.10 3.39
CA GLN A 683 45.38 18.38 2.79
C GLN A 683 46.50 18.97 1.94
N SER A 684 47.78 18.77 2.34
CA SER A 684 48.96 19.22 1.61
C SER A 684 49.43 18.29 0.49
N GLN A 685 49.11 16.99 0.58
CA GLN A 685 49.65 15.97 -0.34
C GLN A 685 48.76 15.69 -1.57
N ILE A 686 47.46 15.95 -1.50
CA ILE A 686 46.50 15.60 -2.54
C ILE A 686 46.02 16.85 -3.27
N TYR A 687 46.22 16.89 -4.60
CA TYR A 687 45.88 18.04 -5.43
C TYR A 687 44.41 18.01 -5.89
N HIS A 688 43.82 16.84 -6.09
CA HIS A 688 42.42 16.74 -6.57
C HIS A 688 41.42 16.92 -5.42
N GLU A 689 40.64 17.98 -5.44
CA GLU A 689 39.73 18.39 -4.36
C GLU A 689 38.77 17.29 -3.94
N GLY A 690 38.14 16.57 -4.88
CA GLY A 690 37.20 15.52 -4.57
C GLY A 690 37.80 14.32 -3.85
N ILE A 691 39.02 13.89 -4.27
CA ILE A 691 39.77 12.79 -3.64
C ILE A 691 40.25 13.23 -2.26
N LYS A 692 40.74 14.46 -2.17
CA LYS A 692 41.20 15.08 -0.91
C LYS A 692 40.06 15.06 0.13
N GLU A 693 38.88 15.50 -0.23
CA GLU A 693 37.73 15.55 0.68
C GLU A 693 37.35 14.14 1.19
N VAL A 694 37.28 13.16 0.31
CA VAL A 694 36.95 11.76 0.69
C VAL A 694 38.01 11.19 1.66
N ARG A 695 39.32 11.47 1.41
CA ARG A 695 40.40 11.00 2.28
C ARG A 695 40.37 11.67 3.66
N ILE A 696 40.12 12.98 3.71
CA ILE A 696 39.99 13.72 4.97
C ILE A 696 38.79 13.20 5.77
N GLN A 697 37.64 12.97 5.12
CA GLN A 697 36.49 12.35 5.77
C GLN A 697 36.83 10.96 6.33
N GLY A 698 37.56 10.15 5.56
CA GLY A 698 38.04 8.83 6.00
C GLY A 698 38.89 8.90 7.26
N SER A 699 39.86 9.86 7.33
CA SER A 699 40.66 10.07 8.52
C SER A 699 39.84 10.53 9.72
N LEU A 700 38.91 11.49 9.54
CA LEU A 700 38.01 11.97 10.62
C LEU A 700 37.05 10.89 11.12
N ASN A 701 36.58 10.01 10.25
CA ASN A 701 35.71 8.88 10.64
C ASN A 701 36.49 7.85 11.48
N LYS A 702 37.80 7.68 11.28
CA LYS A 702 38.65 6.83 12.16
C LYS A 702 38.53 7.23 13.64
N ALA A 703 38.45 8.55 13.93
CA ALA A 703 38.27 9.02 15.30
C ALA A 703 37.01 8.46 15.95
N ARG A 704 35.92 8.39 15.20
CA ARG A 704 34.66 7.79 15.65
C ARG A 704 34.83 6.28 15.87
N ASP A 705 35.47 5.58 14.96
CA ASP A 705 35.65 4.13 15.05
C ASP A 705 36.56 3.74 16.23
N VAL A 706 37.60 4.53 16.51
CA VAL A 706 38.40 4.37 17.72
C VAL A 706 37.60 4.71 18.97
N GLY A 707 36.82 5.79 18.95
CA GLY A 707 35.92 6.12 20.05
C GLY A 707 34.93 5.00 20.36
N MET A 708 34.42 4.31 19.33
CA MET A 708 33.55 3.14 19.43
C MET A 708 34.28 1.95 20.10
N ARG A 709 35.54 1.68 19.71
CA ARG A 709 36.34 0.63 20.31
C ARG A 709 36.63 0.91 21.80
N ILE A 710 37.06 2.14 22.10
CA ILE A 710 37.32 2.57 23.48
C ILE A 710 36.07 2.45 24.36
N ALA A 711 34.92 2.91 23.85
CA ALA A 711 33.66 2.82 24.56
C ALA A 711 33.28 1.35 24.82
N LYS A 712 33.50 0.46 23.87
CA LYS A 712 33.26 -1.00 24.01
C LYS A 712 34.16 -1.65 25.05
N GLU A 713 35.45 -1.35 25.04
CA GLU A 713 36.44 -1.95 25.94
C GLU A 713 36.40 -1.40 27.36
N SER A 714 35.92 -0.18 27.55
CA SER A 714 35.86 0.49 28.87
C SER A 714 34.58 0.20 29.68
N LEU A 715 33.55 -0.41 29.08
CA LEU A 715 32.31 -0.73 29.79
C LEU A 715 32.44 -2.06 30.57
N SER A 716 31.83 -2.09 31.73
CA SER A 716 31.78 -3.34 32.55
C SER A 716 31.06 -4.46 31.79
N PRO A 717 31.52 -5.71 31.87
CA PRO A 717 30.82 -6.86 31.32
C PRO A 717 29.38 -7.05 31.85
N SER A 718 29.10 -6.47 33.02
CA SER A 718 27.75 -6.47 33.64
C SER A 718 26.87 -5.32 33.22
N ASN A 719 27.31 -4.50 32.27
CA ASN A 719 26.58 -3.31 31.81
C ASN A 719 25.30 -3.69 31.06
N ASN A 720 24.17 -3.16 31.49
CA ASN A 720 22.86 -3.47 30.91
C ASN A 720 22.71 -2.95 29.46
N PHE A 721 23.35 -1.84 29.13
CA PHE A 721 23.35 -1.32 27.75
C PHE A 721 24.10 -2.27 26.79
N LEU A 722 25.23 -2.82 27.24
CA LEU A 722 25.93 -3.86 26.46
C LEU A 722 25.06 -5.10 26.25
N SER A 723 24.30 -5.52 27.26
CA SER A 723 23.39 -6.66 27.16
C SER A 723 22.33 -6.47 26.05
N THR A 724 21.78 -5.25 25.88
CA THR A 724 20.84 -4.98 24.77
C THR A 724 21.51 -5.05 23.41
N VAL A 725 22.75 -4.59 23.28
CA VAL A 725 23.48 -4.62 22.01
C VAL A 725 23.96 -6.03 21.68
N HIS A 726 24.53 -6.78 22.64
CA HIS A 726 24.99 -8.15 22.44
C HIS A 726 23.85 -9.12 22.08
N SER A 727 22.70 -8.99 22.72
CA SER A 727 21.49 -9.76 22.35
C SER A 727 20.99 -9.43 20.95
N GLY A 728 21.28 -8.22 20.44
CA GLY A 728 20.72 -7.68 19.21
C GLY A 728 19.25 -7.23 19.35
N SER A 729 18.80 -6.98 20.59
CA SER A 729 17.43 -6.55 20.90
C SER A 729 17.19 -5.10 20.46
N LYS A 730 18.08 -4.18 20.86
CA LYS A 730 17.98 -2.76 20.51
C LYS A 730 19.33 -2.06 20.57
N GLY A 731 19.51 -1.06 19.71
CA GLY A 731 20.74 -0.29 19.64
C GLY A 731 21.92 -1.06 19.01
N ASP A 732 23.03 -0.35 18.87
CA ASP A 732 24.31 -0.87 18.42
C ASP A 732 25.48 -0.19 19.15
N PHE A 733 26.69 -0.64 18.91
CA PHE A 733 27.88 -0.03 19.51
C PHE A 733 28.07 1.45 19.10
N PHE A 734 27.50 1.86 17.95
CA PHE A 734 27.52 3.22 17.50
C PHE A 734 26.74 4.15 18.44
N ASN A 735 25.58 3.71 18.93
CA ASN A 735 24.80 4.47 19.92
C ASN A 735 25.55 4.64 21.23
N ILE A 736 26.22 3.59 21.72
CA ILE A 736 27.06 3.69 22.92
C ILE A 736 28.20 4.68 22.71
N ALA A 737 28.88 4.62 21.57
CA ALA A 737 29.97 5.54 21.24
C ALA A 737 29.51 6.99 21.21
N GLN A 738 28.33 7.28 20.69
CA GLN A 738 27.77 8.64 20.68
C GLN A 738 27.39 9.14 22.07
N ILE A 739 26.88 8.25 22.93
CA ILE A 739 26.50 8.58 24.30
C ILE A 739 27.73 8.82 25.17
N ALA A 740 28.67 7.88 25.21
CA ALA A 740 29.80 7.87 26.12
C ALA A 740 31.11 8.44 25.55
N GLY A 741 31.34 8.32 24.23
CA GLY A 741 32.59 8.68 23.55
C GLY A 741 32.54 10.03 22.84
N LEU A 742 32.21 10.04 21.55
CA LEU A 742 32.11 11.24 20.72
C LEU A 742 31.11 11.03 19.55
N LEU A 743 30.51 12.13 19.06
CA LEU A 743 29.63 12.05 17.89
C LEU A 743 30.41 11.96 16.57
N GLY A 744 31.56 12.61 16.46
CA GLY A 744 32.38 12.62 15.25
C GLY A 744 31.89 13.54 14.13
N GLN A 745 32.33 13.29 12.90
CA GLN A 745 32.03 14.12 11.74
C GLN A 745 30.55 14.03 11.33
N GLN A 746 29.92 15.19 11.19
CA GLN A 746 28.59 15.36 10.62
C GLN A 746 28.72 15.71 9.13
N ASN A 747 27.96 15.03 8.28
CA ASN A 747 28.00 15.20 6.84
C ASN A 747 26.65 15.71 6.32
N PHE A 748 26.70 16.48 5.21
CA PHE A 748 25.56 16.98 4.46
C PHE A 748 25.70 16.56 3.01
N ARG A 749 24.73 15.88 2.48
CA ARG A 749 24.75 15.33 1.11
C ARG A 749 26.07 14.58 0.79
N GLY A 750 26.52 13.80 1.76
CA GLY A 750 27.75 13.02 1.67
C GLY A 750 29.06 13.82 1.79
N LYS A 751 29.01 15.12 2.10
CA LYS A 751 30.18 16.01 2.23
C LYS A 751 30.18 16.69 3.59
N ARG A 752 31.39 17.13 4.03
CA ARG A 752 31.49 17.97 5.23
C ARG A 752 30.78 19.32 4.99
N ALA A 753 30.40 20.01 6.09
CA ALA A 753 29.78 21.32 6.00
C ALA A 753 30.65 22.27 5.14
N GLY A 754 30.02 22.91 4.15
CA GLY A 754 30.68 23.84 3.24
C GLY A 754 30.78 25.24 3.86
N ASN A 755 31.83 25.97 3.48
CA ASN A 755 31.92 27.38 3.77
C ASN A 755 31.06 28.14 2.76
N VAL A 756 29.92 28.63 3.18
CA VAL A 756 28.91 29.33 2.34
C VAL A 756 28.77 30.82 2.66
N LEU A 757 29.25 31.24 3.83
CA LEU A 757 29.16 32.63 4.28
C LEU A 757 30.46 33.40 3.97
N ASN A 758 30.39 34.73 3.86
CA ASN A 758 31.52 35.64 3.61
C ASN A 758 32.33 35.20 2.36
N ASN A 759 31.69 35.02 1.22
CA ASN A 759 32.32 34.59 -0.03
C ASN A 759 33.11 33.26 0.10
N GLY A 760 32.51 32.27 0.75
CA GLY A 760 33.12 30.95 0.91
C GLY A 760 34.21 30.85 2.00
N LYS A 761 34.30 31.78 2.93
CA LYS A 761 35.27 31.77 4.01
C LYS A 761 34.77 31.16 5.31
N ARG A 762 33.48 31.23 5.60
CA ARG A 762 32.86 30.75 6.84
C ARG A 762 31.73 29.73 6.57
N SER A 763 31.62 28.74 7.43
CA SER A 763 30.49 27.84 7.50
C SER A 763 29.36 28.39 8.41
N LEU A 764 29.77 29.05 9.50
CA LEU A 764 28.86 29.63 10.51
C LEU A 764 29.48 30.94 11.01
N TYR A 765 28.65 31.95 11.34
CA TYR A 765 29.11 33.27 11.87
C TYR A 765 29.89 33.18 13.17
N HIS A 766 29.68 32.13 13.97
CA HIS A 766 30.31 31.94 15.27
C HIS A 766 31.75 31.41 15.17
N TYR A 767 32.28 31.19 13.97
CA TYR A 767 33.67 30.89 13.72
C TYR A 767 34.34 32.08 13.02
N ASP A 768 35.61 32.33 13.40
CA ASP A 768 36.39 33.34 12.70
C ASP A 768 36.69 32.94 11.26
N TRP A 769 36.96 33.91 10.41
CA TRP A 769 37.27 33.66 8.98
C TRP A 769 38.73 33.30 8.76
N ASP A 770 39.61 33.57 9.74
CA ASP A 770 41.05 33.23 9.74
C ASP A 770 41.33 32.24 10.90
N LEU A 771 40.86 30.99 10.72
CA LEU A 771 41.05 29.94 11.71
C LEU A 771 42.51 29.45 11.68
N LYS A 772 43.19 29.52 12.84
CA LYS A 772 44.59 29.08 12.98
C LYS A 772 44.74 27.74 13.70
N GLU A 773 43.80 27.40 14.55
CA GLU A 773 43.82 26.19 15.32
C GLU A 773 43.13 25.04 14.54
N ASP A 774 43.77 23.90 14.45
CA ASP A 774 43.27 22.68 13.77
C ASP A 774 41.88 22.28 14.30
N LYS A 775 41.71 22.43 15.60
CA LYS A 775 40.44 22.19 16.28
C LYS A 775 39.29 23.02 15.68
N ASP A 776 39.45 24.31 15.53
CA ASP A 776 38.42 25.19 15.02
C ASP A 776 38.21 25.00 13.51
N ILE A 777 39.26 24.62 12.75
CA ILE A 777 39.17 24.31 11.33
C ILE A 777 38.22 23.11 11.07
N TYR A 778 38.37 22.01 11.82
CA TYR A 778 37.56 20.80 11.64
C TYR A 778 36.17 20.93 12.28
N GLU A 779 36.08 21.60 13.46
CA GLU A 779 34.80 21.88 14.10
C GLU A 779 33.91 22.81 13.24
N SER A 780 34.51 23.81 12.59
CA SER A 780 33.77 24.70 11.68
C SER A 780 33.19 23.97 10.48
N ARG A 781 33.69 22.79 10.15
CA ARG A 781 33.18 21.93 9.06
C ARG A 781 32.39 20.72 9.56
N GLY A 782 31.92 20.78 10.80
CA GLY A 782 30.93 19.83 11.35
C GLY A 782 31.54 18.64 12.08
N PHE A 783 32.81 18.69 12.53
CA PHE A 783 33.36 17.70 13.43
C PHE A 783 32.95 17.98 14.89
N ILE A 784 32.26 17.01 15.53
CA ILE A 784 31.78 17.10 16.91
C ILE A 784 32.65 16.22 17.79
N ARG A 785 33.36 16.83 18.75
CA ARG A 785 34.24 16.11 19.67
C ARG A 785 33.60 15.70 20.99
N HIS A 786 32.44 16.28 21.31
CA HIS A 786 31.71 15.94 22.51
C HIS A 786 30.75 14.77 22.28
N SER A 787 30.42 14.07 23.36
CA SER A 787 29.39 13.06 23.41
C SER A 787 28.07 13.64 23.96
N PHE A 788 26.97 12.89 23.85
CA PHE A 788 25.71 13.31 24.45
C PHE A 788 25.80 13.42 25.98
N LEU A 789 26.56 12.54 26.63
CA LEU A 789 26.74 12.57 28.09
C LEU A 789 27.47 13.84 28.55
N ARG A 790 28.46 14.28 27.76
CA ARG A 790 29.18 15.54 28.05
C ARG A 790 28.43 16.80 27.68
N GLY A 791 27.42 16.66 26.82
CA GLY A 791 26.66 17.76 26.26
C GLY A 791 27.35 18.43 25.06
N LEU A 792 26.56 18.85 24.10
CA LEU A 792 27.01 19.56 22.89
C LEU A 792 27.02 21.08 23.14
N ASN A 793 28.03 21.73 22.63
CA ASN A 793 27.99 23.21 22.60
C ASN A 793 27.02 23.69 21.49
N PRO A 794 26.56 24.96 21.50
CA PRO A 794 25.59 25.44 20.51
C PRO A 794 26.04 25.29 19.06
N ARG A 795 27.34 25.41 18.77
CA ARG A 795 27.90 25.27 17.41
C ARG A 795 27.86 23.80 16.94
N GLU A 796 28.21 22.86 17.80
CA GLU A 796 28.13 21.42 17.55
C GLU A 796 26.67 20.97 17.38
N GLN A 797 25.78 21.46 18.27
CA GLN A 797 24.34 21.18 18.16
C GLN A 797 23.76 21.65 16.83
N TYR A 798 24.19 22.79 16.30
CA TYR A 798 23.77 23.28 14.99
C TYR A 798 24.07 22.27 13.88
N PHE A 799 25.31 21.78 13.79
CA PHE A 799 25.69 20.81 12.77
C PHE A 799 24.98 19.47 12.94
N HIS A 800 24.82 19.02 14.17
CA HIS A 800 24.07 17.81 14.48
C HIS A 800 22.59 17.91 14.07
N ALA A 801 21.97 19.03 14.38
CA ALA A 801 20.57 19.30 14.03
C ALA A 801 20.35 19.35 12.50
N ILE A 802 21.26 19.94 11.73
CA ILE A 802 21.15 20.00 10.28
C ILE A 802 21.30 18.58 9.68
N SER A 803 22.30 17.80 10.14
CA SER A 803 22.48 16.42 9.68
C SER A 803 21.25 15.56 9.99
N GLY A 804 20.70 15.67 11.18
CA GLY A 804 19.44 15.00 11.54
C GLY A 804 18.25 15.46 10.69
N ARG A 805 18.14 16.76 10.39
CA ARG A 805 17.10 17.32 9.52
C ARG A 805 17.22 16.80 8.08
N GLU A 806 18.42 16.65 7.54
CA GLU A 806 18.65 16.05 6.23
C GLU A 806 18.10 14.61 6.19
N GLY A 807 18.43 13.77 7.18
CA GLY A 807 17.92 12.41 7.26
C GLY A 807 16.38 12.32 7.27
N ILE A 808 15.72 13.23 8.00
CA ILE A 808 14.25 13.32 8.01
C ILE A 808 13.71 13.71 6.62
N THR A 809 14.34 14.71 5.98
CA THR A 809 13.94 15.19 4.65
C THR A 809 14.12 14.11 3.59
N ASP A 810 15.24 13.41 3.59
CA ASP A 810 15.54 12.34 2.63
C ASP A 810 14.56 11.16 2.80
N THR A 811 14.23 10.79 4.03
CA THR A 811 13.22 9.76 4.30
C THR A 811 11.85 10.17 3.75
N ALA A 812 11.43 11.42 3.97
CA ALA A 812 10.13 11.92 3.51
C ALA A 812 10.04 12.02 1.97
N LEU A 813 11.08 12.47 1.30
CA LEU A 813 11.12 12.60 -0.16
C LEU A 813 11.35 11.25 -0.87
N GLY A 814 12.24 10.42 -0.32
CA GLY A 814 12.57 9.11 -0.88
C GLY A 814 11.40 8.16 -0.95
N THR A 815 10.44 8.24 -0.02
CA THR A 815 9.23 7.41 -0.03
C THR A 815 8.38 7.63 -1.29
N GLY A 816 8.25 8.88 -1.76
CA GLY A 816 7.53 9.21 -2.98
C GLY A 816 8.21 8.66 -4.25
N GLU A 817 9.52 8.81 -4.37
CA GLU A 817 10.31 8.33 -5.52
C GLU A 817 10.34 6.80 -5.60
N THR A 818 10.60 6.14 -4.47
CA THR A 818 10.59 4.67 -4.41
C THR A 818 9.21 4.09 -4.66
N GLY A 819 8.14 4.74 -4.16
CA GLY A 819 6.76 4.35 -4.43
C GLY A 819 6.38 4.47 -5.91
N TYR A 820 6.82 5.52 -6.59
CA TYR A 820 6.62 5.67 -8.04
C TYR A 820 7.38 4.61 -8.84
N MET A 821 8.64 4.33 -8.47
CA MET A 821 9.43 3.26 -9.10
C MET A 821 8.77 1.89 -8.89
N GLN A 822 8.36 1.56 -7.67
CA GLN A 822 7.68 0.31 -7.33
C GLN A 822 6.40 0.14 -8.16
N ARG A 823 5.56 1.18 -8.25
CA ARG A 823 4.37 1.14 -9.10
C ARG A 823 4.68 0.81 -10.56
N ARG A 824 5.72 1.44 -11.15
CA ARG A 824 6.10 1.19 -12.55
C ARG A 824 6.55 -0.25 -12.77
N ILE A 825 7.33 -0.81 -11.84
CA ILE A 825 7.81 -2.21 -11.91
C ILE A 825 6.64 -3.18 -11.80
N ILE A 826 5.75 -2.98 -10.82
CA ILE A 826 4.59 -3.85 -10.62
C ILE A 826 3.65 -3.82 -11.84
N LYS A 827 3.39 -2.62 -12.40
CA LYS A 827 2.56 -2.50 -13.60
C LYS A 827 3.18 -3.15 -14.85
N LEU A 828 4.51 -3.19 -14.94
CA LEU A 828 5.20 -3.89 -16.03
C LEU A 828 5.09 -5.42 -15.92
N MET A 829 4.94 -5.93 -14.69
CA MET A 829 5.00 -7.36 -14.39
C MET A 829 3.65 -7.94 -13.92
N GLU A 830 2.54 -7.17 -14.00
CA GLU A 830 1.27 -7.59 -13.40
C GLU A 830 0.64 -8.81 -14.10
N ASP A 831 0.93 -9.02 -15.36
CA ASP A 831 0.46 -10.13 -16.19
C ASP A 831 1.45 -11.30 -16.28
N VAL A 832 2.64 -11.17 -15.65
CA VAL A 832 3.67 -12.21 -15.68
C VAL A 832 3.39 -13.28 -14.64
N HIS A 833 3.22 -14.52 -15.06
CA HIS A 833 2.88 -15.66 -14.20
C HIS A 833 3.63 -16.93 -14.61
N VAL A 834 3.64 -17.92 -13.71
CA VAL A 834 4.17 -19.24 -14.00
C VAL A 834 3.09 -20.08 -14.68
N ALA A 835 3.33 -20.50 -15.92
CA ALA A 835 2.42 -21.35 -16.69
C ALA A 835 2.49 -22.83 -16.23
N ASN A 836 1.53 -23.66 -16.64
CA ASN A 836 1.44 -25.07 -16.26
C ASN A 836 2.65 -25.92 -16.70
N ASP A 837 3.40 -25.46 -17.70
CA ASP A 837 4.63 -26.09 -18.18
C ASP A 837 5.89 -25.65 -17.41
N GLY A 838 5.74 -24.83 -16.37
CA GLY A 838 6.83 -24.29 -15.56
C GLY A 838 7.56 -23.11 -16.18
N THR A 839 7.17 -22.65 -17.37
CA THR A 839 7.72 -21.44 -17.99
C THR A 839 7.06 -20.19 -17.41
N ILE A 840 7.77 -19.06 -17.42
CA ILE A 840 7.25 -17.78 -17.02
C ILE A 840 6.82 -17.01 -18.26
N ARG A 841 5.54 -16.66 -18.32
CA ARG A 841 4.89 -16.03 -19.47
C ARG A 841 4.05 -14.83 -19.05
N ASP A 842 3.81 -13.94 -20.03
CA ASP A 842 2.76 -12.94 -19.95
C ASP A 842 1.45 -13.43 -20.60
N ASP A 843 0.39 -12.63 -20.54
CA ASP A 843 -0.92 -12.92 -21.14
C ASP A 843 -0.87 -13.06 -22.67
N CYS A 844 0.15 -12.52 -23.32
CA CYS A 844 0.43 -12.70 -24.75
C CYS A 844 1.20 -13.99 -25.05
N ASN A 845 1.41 -14.87 -24.09
CA ASN A 845 2.21 -16.11 -24.18
C ASN A 845 3.69 -15.88 -24.54
N ARG A 846 4.25 -14.70 -24.33
CA ARG A 846 5.68 -14.44 -24.51
C ARG A 846 6.46 -15.03 -23.35
N ILE A 847 7.47 -15.83 -23.61
CA ILE A 847 8.29 -16.49 -22.60
C ILE A 847 9.36 -15.51 -22.09
N TYR A 848 9.34 -15.21 -20.79
CA TYR A 848 10.36 -14.42 -20.10
C TYR A 848 11.48 -15.31 -19.55
N GLN A 849 11.13 -16.47 -18.99
CA GLN A 849 12.08 -17.45 -18.48
C GLN A 849 11.55 -18.86 -18.74
N PHE A 850 12.45 -19.81 -19.04
CA PHE A 850 12.09 -21.22 -19.19
C PHE A 850 11.82 -21.91 -17.85
N TYR A 851 12.52 -21.46 -16.80
CA TYR A 851 12.31 -21.93 -15.42
C TYR A 851 12.44 -20.75 -14.47
N TYR A 852 11.60 -20.70 -13.44
CA TYR A 852 11.65 -19.66 -12.39
C TYR A 852 13.06 -19.62 -11.77
N GLY A 853 13.67 -18.43 -11.72
CA GLY A 853 15.00 -18.22 -11.15
C GLY A 853 16.12 -19.04 -11.83
N LYS A 854 15.91 -19.55 -13.04
CA LYS A 854 16.79 -20.48 -13.81
C LYS A 854 16.92 -21.90 -13.25
N HIS A 855 16.31 -22.22 -12.12
CA HIS A 855 16.39 -23.54 -11.48
C HIS A 855 15.02 -24.15 -11.15
N GLY A 856 13.94 -23.38 -11.19
CA GLY A 856 12.57 -23.84 -10.94
C GLY A 856 12.21 -24.11 -9.47
N PHE A 857 13.07 -23.72 -8.52
CA PHE A 857 12.83 -23.98 -7.10
C PHE A 857 12.27 -22.76 -6.38
N ASP A 858 11.45 -23.00 -5.36
CA ASP A 858 11.05 -21.98 -4.40
C ASP A 858 12.23 -21.60 -3.49
N THR A 859 12.48 -20.30 -3.34
CA THR A 859 13.58 -19.77 -2.52
C THR A 859 13.42 -20.06 -1.03
N THR A 860 12.20 -20.26 -0.53
CA THR A 860 11.93 -20.66 0.85
C THR A 860 12.37 -22.07 1.17
N GLY A 861 12.32 -22.97 0.17
CA GLY A 861 12.74 -24.35 0.28
C GLY A 861 14.24 -24.59 0.07
N LEU A 862 14.99 -23.55 -0.37
CA LEU A 862 16.43 -23.70 -0.63
C LEU A 862 17.25 -23.33 0.61
N PRO A 863 17.96 -24.28 1.24
CA PRO A 863 18.92 -23.97 2.28
C PRO A 863 20.10 -23.18 1.67
N ASN A 864 20.62 -22.22 2.40
CA ASN A 864 21.83 -21.51 2.00
C ASN A 864 23.00 -22.52 1.94
N ILE A 865 23.86 -22.43 0.91
CA ILE A 865 24.98 -23.38 0.70
C ILE A 865 25.87 -23.47 1.96
N HIS A 866 26.09 -22.35 2.66
CA HIS A 866 26.83 -22.34 3.91
C HIS A 866 26.12 -23.04 5.06
N ASP A 867 24.79 -22.91 5.13
CA ASP A 867 23.99 -23.57 6.16
C ASP A 867 23.89 -25.07 5.87
N LEU A 868 23.79 -25.48 4.59
CA LEU A 868 23.82 -26.88 4.16
C LEU A 868 25.16 -27.55 4.48
N ALA A 869 26.26 -26.89 4.20
CA ALA A 869 27.60 -27.40 4.51
C ALA A 869 27.80 -27.59 6.02
N SER A 870 27.32 -26.65 6.85
CA SER A 870 27.38 -26.75 8.31
C SER A 870 26.51 -27.89 8.83
N GLU A 871 25.32 -28.08 8.25
CA GLU A 871 24.37 -29.16 8.61
C GLU A 871 24.91 -30.54 8.23
N ILE A 872 25.49 -30.67 7.03
CA ILE A 872 26.13 -31.92 6.59
C ILE A 872 27.30 -32.27 7.51
N ASN A 873 28.17 -31.32 7.85
CA ASN A 873 29.29 -31.54 8.76
C ASN A 873 28.79 -31.96 10.15
N THR A 874 27.72 -31.32 10.67
CA THR A 874 27.11 -31.70 11.95
C THR A 874 26.55 -33.10 11.93
N ARG A 875 25.88 -33.52 10.83
CA ARG A 875 25.34 -34.88 10.67
C ARG A 875 26.47 -35.92 10.53
N ILE A 876 27.55 -35.59 9.85
CA ILE A 876 28.73 -36.47 9.75
C ILE A 876 29.40 -36.65 11.12
N GLU A 877 29.57 -35.60 11.90
CA GLU A 877 30.15 -35.65 13.26
C GLU A 877 29.24 -36.42 14.22
N LEU A 878 27.92 -36.29 14.12
CA LEU A 878 26.96 -37.04 14.96
C LEU A 878 26.90 -38.53 14.60
N ASN A 879 27.11 -38.91 13.33
CA ASN A 879 27.17 -40.33 12.94
C ASN A 879 28.54 -40.97 13.20
N SER A 880 29.55 -40.17 13.48
CA SER A 880 30.89 -40.64 13.85
C SER A 880 31.10 -40.77 15.39
N GLN A 881 30.18 -40.30 16.17
CA GLN A 881 30.08 -40.56 17.63
C GLN A 881 29.10 -41.68 17.92
#